data_b4c46c13a1279cbd42f14c21e096def8
#
_entry.id   b4c46c13a1279cbd42f14c21e096def8
#
_cell.length_a   1.000
_cell.length_b   1.000
_cell.length_c   1.000
_cell.angle_alpha   90.00
_cell.angle_beta   90.00
_cell.angle_gamma   90.00
#
_symmetry.space_group_name_H-M   'P 1'
#
loop_
_entity.id
_entity.type
_entity.pdbx_description
1 polymer ?
#
loop_
_entity_poly.entity_id
_entity_poly.type
_entity_poly.pdbx_seq_one_letter_code
_entity_poly.pdbx_strand_id
1 'polypeptide(L)'
;MPVRFIHKRRSKISYCDRAVFLDCETSWNHDDKDPKCWIVSIQVWFDGYYHLFRTPEELMDWYLEKIDQMHLSDERVLLTYIHNASYDLAYLGPYIQKYLPGKDNRKGLYDGEHKIIYYQQGCLEFKCTYLLSGQSLEKWSKEMQVEHQKQVGLYDYERIIYQDSEIDEQSLIYDKYDVLAMQECFDKQLTAHDDIITTIPLTSTGYPRRRLREACNSEDYRQKYFYDNRIDGHTLLFCLHSYAGGYTHNNRWLKSKVIKVEDLKEKYGPDVTIGHGDFRSHYPSQLRSYPMGWGRASVYYHITEHEAYRKQHGHNINIDDICGMYPEYTSITHIRFYHMSLKDKSISMPFMQFAKITTSQKLIKDESGKWVNAYRNGVPERARLHLDNGRVLAMVDNEEVSGWFETFIDNRTLKIIQKQYNIKYKVIEVIRFKTAKIPEEVAGVIDEFFKAKSDYKIIHKKYENEYGEFDERTLEAAFRLLMSKKSVNGLYGVFATFPLRPEIDLDFDRMDEPFKVIKSMNPEDYEEGLNEYYSHRSNFIHYPIGCETTAAARYELWEYMEVIGYENILYCDTDSIFYIKTPEIQARIDALNAQKRKSAPFITDLNGNKVYYDVFESEPDLLAFKGLHSKCYAYVTEKEELKAVIAGVPERTVIGLDQDNKPIYLFREEELAGITKEQRLKDPLRKKYFIKDPYAALENLHDDFKFKINSGVTARYITEEPHKEIINGHEVSTAGGCIIRRLDDKMVHDWEFLDDVEVHFSDMDISI
;
A
#
# COMPACT_ATOMS: atom_id res chain seq x y z
N MET A 1 -20.13 -23.90 24.98
CA MET A 1 -21.15 -24.58 24.11
C MET A 1 -20.46 -25.68 23.31
N PRO A 2 -21.14 -26.74 22.88
CA PRO A 2 -20.48 -27.75 22.05
C PRO A 2 -19.98 -27.13 20.75
N VAL A 3 -18.78 -27.52 20.34
CA VAL A 3 -18.15 -27.07 19.09
C VAL A 3 -18.97 -27.57 17.89
N ARG A 4 -19.24 -26.70 16.92
CA ARG A 4 -19.96 -27.03 15.69
C ARG A 4 -19.02 -26.91 14.50
N PHE A 5 -19.36 -27.61 13.41
CA PHE A 5 -18.64 -27.51 12.15
C PHE A 5 -19.56 -26.96 11.06
N ILE A 6 -19.10 -25.92 10.38
CA ILE A 6 -19.83 -25.22 9.33
C ILE A 6 -19.27 -25.67 7.98
N HIS A 7 -20.12 -26.22 7.12
CA HIS A 7 -19.70 -26.64 5.78
C HIS A 7 -19.37 -25.45 4.88
N LYS A 8 -18.23 -25.51 4.24
CA LYS A 8 -17.90 -24.59 3.16
C LYS A 8 -18.73 -24.94 1.92
N ARG A 9 -19.43 -23.95 1.39
CA ARG A 9 -20.29 -24.13 0.21
C ARG A 9 -19.56 -24.79 -0.95
N ARG A 10 -20.13 -25.84 -1.53
CA ARG A 10 -19.56 -26.62 -2.64
C ARG A 10 -18.23 -27.32 -2.32
N SER A 11 -17.97 -27.64 -1.07
CA SER A 11 -16.78 -28.37 -0.63
C SER A 11 -17.22 -29.47 0.34
N LYS A 12 -16.40 -30.52 0.46
CA LYS A 12 -16.55 -31.53 1.52
C LYS A 12 -16.00 -31.02 2.86
N ILE A 13 -15.23 -29.93 2.83
CA ILE A 13 -14.57 -29.40 4.01
C ILE A 13 -15.57 -28.63 4.86
N SER A 14 -15.54 -28.89 6.16
CA SER A 14 -16.22 -28.12 7.20
C SER A 14 -15.21 -27.52 8.16
N TYR A 15 -15.47 -26.31 8.61
CA TYR A 15 -14.63 -25.59 9.54
C TYR A 15 -15.27 -25.51 10.92
N CYS A 16 -14.47 -25.61 11.97
CA CYS A 16 -14.90 -25.30 13.32
C CYS A 16 -15.53 -23.89 13.35
N ASP A 17 -16.65 -23.73 14.05
CA ASP A 17 -17.35 -22.44 14.20
C ASP A 17 -16.58 -21.42 15.06
N ARG A 18 -15.45 -21.81 15.61
CA ARG A 18 -14.53 -21.00 16.42
C ARG A 18 -13.14 -21.10 15.85
N ALA A 19 -12.44 -19.98 15.84
CA ALA A 19 -11.06 -19.90 15.43
C ALA A 19 -10.11 -19.82 16.63
N VAL A 20 -8.90 -20.27 16.43
CA VAL A 20 -7.77 -20.02 17.31
C VAL A 20 -7.17 -18.67 16.91
N PHE A 21 -6.80 -17.83 17.87
CA PHE A 21 -6.03 -16.60 17.68
C PHE A 21 -4.69 -16.79 18.38
N LEU A 22 -3.61 -16.62 17.62
CA LEU A 22 -2.26 -16.94 18.06
C LEU A 22 -1.32 -15.78 17.78
N ASP A 23 -0.40 -15.53 18.71
CA ASP A 23 0.70 -14.58 18.58
C ASP A 23 1.93 -15.14 19.30
N CYS A 24 3.15 -14.69 18.92
CA CYS A 24 4.40 -15.16 19.52
C CYS A 24 5.30 -14.00 19.90
N GLU A 25 5.87 -14.05 21.12
CA GLU A 25 6.99 -13.20 21.47
C GLU A 25 8.32 -13.95 21.32
N THR A 26 9.32 -13.27 20.83
CA THR A 26 10.59 -13.89 20.44
C THR A 26 11.79 -13.15 20.98
N SER A 27 12.92 -13.84 21.09
CA SER A 27 14.20 -13.26 21.47
C SER A 27 15.33 -13.82 20.59
N TRP A 28 16.47 -13.17 20.64
CA TRP A 28 17.68 -13.64 19.96
C TRP A 28 18.92 -13.26 20.77
N ASN A 29 20.07 -13.91 20.47
CA ASN A 29 21.29 -13.78 21.27
C ASN A 29 22.08 -12.49 21.03
N HIS A 30 21.65 -11.61 20.14
CA HIS A 30 22.34 -10.37 19.76
C HIS A 30 23.79 -10.57 19.25
N ASP A 31 24.13 -11.81 18.81
CA ASP A 31 25.40 -12.10 18.17
C ASP A 31 25.23 -12.13 16.64
N ASP A 32 25.83 -11.13 15.97
CA ASP A 32 25.76 -11.01 14.50
C ASP A 32 26.55 -12.08 13.75
N LYS A 33 27.52 -12.70 14.41
CA LYS A 33 28.38 -13.72 13.81
C LYS A 33 27.76 -15.11 13.85
N ASP A 34 27.10 -15.43 14.94
CA ASP A 34 26.38 -16.67 15.15
C ASP A 34 24.98 -16.36 15.74
N PRO A 35 24.08 -15.83 14.90
CA PRO A 35 22.77 -15.40 15.36
C PRO A 35 21.89 -16.60 15.67
N LYS A 36 21.37 -16.65 16.89
CA LYS A 36 20.40 -17.64 17.36
C LYS A 36 19.14 -16.91 17.81
N CYS A 37 17.99 -17.45 17.41
CA CYS A 37 16.68 -16.88 17.79
C CYS A 37 15.71 -17.95 18.22
N TRP A 38 14.77 -17.59 19.12
CA TRP A 38 13.81 -18.53 19.69
C TRP A 38 12.53 -17.83 20.09
N ILE A 39 11.48 -18.61 20.30
CA ILE A 39 10.23 -18.16 20.90
C ILE A 39 10.39 -18.11 22.42
N VAL A 40 9.92 -17.01 23.01
CA VAL A 40 9.89 -16.78 24.47
C VAL A 40 8.54 -17.21 25.05
N SER A 41 7.46 -16.83 24.38
CA SER A 41 6.08 -17.14 24.77
C SER A 41 5.19 -17.25 23.54
N ILE A 42 4.16 -18.07 23.63
CA ILE A 42 3.12 -18.24 22.62
C ILE A 42 1.78 -18.03 23.28
N GLN A 43 1.04 -17.06 22.82
CA GLN A 43 -0.27 -16.69 23.30
C GLN A 43 -1.33 -17.30 22.40
N VAL A 44 -2.31 -17.97 23.00
CA VAL A 44 -3.43 -18.53 22.29
C VAL A 44 -4.74 -18.14 22.97
N TRP A 45 -5.67 -17.61 22.17
CA TRP A 45 -7.06 -17.46 22.59
C TRP A 45 -7.93 -18.41 21.80
N PHE A 46 -8.63 -19.29 22.52
CA PHE A 46 -9.55 -20.25 21.90
C PHE A 46 -10.74 -20.55 22.82
N ASP A 47 -11.95 -20.51 22.27
CA ASP A 47 -13.21 -20.86 22.95
C ASP A 47 -13.44 -20.14 24.30
N GLY A 48 -13.01 -18.89 24.40
CA GLY A 48 -13.14 -18.07 25.63
C GLY A 48 -12.02 -18.29 26.66
N TYR A 49 -11.01 -19.07 26.34
CA TYR A 49 -9.88 -19.34 27.22
C TYR A 49 -8.57 -18.83 26.67
N TYR A 50 -7.78 -18.21 27.52
CA TYR A 50 -6.41 -17.80 27.26
C TYR A 50 -5.45 -18.93 27.65
N HIS A 51 -4.54 -19.26 26.76
CA HIS A 51 -3.45 -20.21 26.99
C HIS A 51 -2.11 -19.51 26.73
N LEU A 52 -1.12 -19.81 27.56
CA LEU A 52 0.25 -19.34 27.43
C LEU A 52 1.18 -20.54 27.41
N PHE A 53 1.96 -20.67 26.36
CA PHE A 53 2.98 -21.72 26.21
C PHE A 53 4.36 -21.07 26.21
N ARG A 54 5.35 -21.79 26.72
CA ARG A 54 6.73 -21.31 26.79
C ARG A 54 7.61 -21.93 25.70
N THR A 55 7.19 -23.04 25.15
CA THR A 55 7.92 -23.74 24.10
C THR A 55 6.99 -24.09 22.93
N PRO A 56 7.52 -24.18 21.71
CA PRO A 56 6.73 -24.64 20.56
C PRO A 56 6.19 -26.07 20.75
N GLU A 57 6.91 -26.96 21.44
CA GLU A 57 6.47 -28.31 21.72
C GLU A 57 5.18 -28.35 22.53
N GLU A 58 5.06 -27.50 23.56
CA GLU A 58 3.81 -27.41 24.37
C GLU A 58 2.61 -27.01 23.49
N LEU A 59 2.82 -26.10 22.54
CA LEU A 59 1.78 -25.75 21.57
C LEU A 59 1.44 -26.92 20.64
N MET A 60 2.44 -27.69 20.17
CA MET A 60 2.19 -28.86 19.33
C MET A 60 1.38 -29.92 20.08
N ASP A 61 1.72 -30.17 21.34
CA ASP A 61 0.96 -31.09 22.21
C ASP A 61 -0.49 -30.62 22.38
N TRP A 62 -0.71 -29.32 22.57
CA TRP A 62 -2.05 -28.75 22.65
C TRP A 62 -2.81 -28.92 21.32
N TYR A 63 -2.21 -28.73 20.16
CA TYR A 63 -2.87 -28.99 18.88
C TYR A 63 -3.20 -30.47 18.70
N LEU A 64 -2.31 -31.41 19.07
CA LEU A 64 -2.55 -32.83 19.01
C LEU A 64 -3.75 -33.23 19.91
N GLU A 65 -3.84 -32.67 21.12
CA GLU A 65 -4.99 -32.84 22.00
C GLU A 65 -6.29 -32.31 21.35
N LYS A 66 -6.27 -31.13 20.69
CA LYS A 66 -7.45 -30.61 20.01
C LYS A 66 -7.85 -31.44 18.79
N ILE A 67 -6.88 -31.96 18.04
CA ILE A 67 -7.13 -32.88 16.91
C ILE A 67 -7.92 -34.08 17.39
N ASP A 68 -7.51 -34.68 18.49
CA ASP A 68 -8.20 -35.86 19.08
C ASP A 68 -9.58 -35.50 19.66
N GLN A 69 -9.64 -34.51 20.56
CA GLN A 69 -10.87 -34.07 21.23
C GLN A 69 -11.98 -33.64 20.29
N MET A 70 -11.63 -32.95 19.22
CA MET A 70 -12.56 -32.38 18.26
C MET A 70 -12.79 -33.28 17.04
N HIS A 71 -12.10 -34.44 16.98
CA HIS A 71 -12.09 -35.36 15.85
C HIS A 71 -11.83 -34.65 14.53
N LEU A 72 -10.74 -33.83 14.50
CA LEU A 72 -10.33 -33.10 13.32
C LEU A 72 -9.80 -34.07 12.25
N SER A 73 -9.96 -33.69 11.00
CA SER A 73 -9.51 -34.45 9.83
C SER A 73 -9.38 -33.51 8.63
N ASP A 74 -8.89 -33.98 7.49
CA ASP A 74 -8.79 -33.19 6.27
C ASP A 74 -10.13 -32.60 5.79
N GLU A 75 -11.27 -33.16 6.24
CA GLU A 75 -12.62 -32.67 6.00
C GLU A 75 -13.19 -31.84 7.17
N ARG A 76 -12.53 -31.84 8.33
CA ARG A 76 -12.94 -31.13 9.56
C ARG A 76 -11.77 -30.29 10.06
N VAL A 77 -11.73 -29.04 9.65
CA VAL A 77 -10.57 -28.16 9.77
C VAL A 77 -10.75 -27.16 10.91
N LEU A 78 -9.69 -26.95 11.67
CA LEU A 78 -9.55 -25.87 12.65
C LEU A 78 -8.75 -24.72 12.04
N LEU A 79 -9.30 -23.49 12.14
CA LEU A 79 -8.65 -22.27 11.68
C LEU A 79 -7.87 -21.62 12.80
N THR A 80 -6.65 -21.21 12.50
CA THR A 80 -5.81 -20.36 13.35
C THR A 80 -5.53 -19.06 12.63
N TYR A 81 -5.82 -17.93 13.28
CA TYR A 81 -5.51 -16.59 12.81
C TYR A 81 -4.30 -16.03 13.54
N ILE A 82 -3.38 -15.43 12.77
CA ILE A 82 -2.14 -14.83 13.24
C ILE A 82 -2.02 -13.45 12.59
N HIS A 83 -1.58 -12.45 13.34
CA HIS A 83 -1.36 -11.12 12.78
C HIS A 83 0.07 -10.99 12.26
N ASN A 84 0.25 -10.92 10.94
CA ASN A 84 1.53 -11.05 10.24
C ASN A 84 2.12 -12.47 10.29
N ALA A 85 1.28 -13.45 9.94
CA ALA A 85 1.58 -14.88 10.04
C ALA A 85 2.95 -15.33 9.48
N SER A 86 3.55 -14.57 8.57
CA SER A 86 4.88 -14.88 8.03
C SER A 86 5.98 -14.82 9.07
N TYR A 87 5.83 -13.95 10.07
CA TYR A 87 6.78 -13.83 11.17
C TYR A 87 6.69 -15.05 12.11
N ASP A 88 5.51 -15.30 12.63
CA ASP A 88 5.30 -16.38 13.61
C ASP A 88 5.53 -17.77 13.00
N LEU A 89 5.10 -17.96 11.74
CA LEU A 89 5.33 -19.21 11.03
C LEU A 89 6.80 -19.44 10.63
N ALA A 90 7.64 -18.40 10.62
CA ALA A 90 9.08 -18.60 10.48
C ALA A 90 9.67 -19.40 11.66
N TYR A 91 9.09 -19.24 12.85
CA TYR A 91 9.48 -19.98 14.07
C TYR A 91 8.69 -21.27 14.24
N LEU A 92 7.38 -21.22 14.04
CA LEU A 92 6.49 -22.35 14.32
C LEU A 92 6.39 -23.36 13.18
N GLY A 93 6.64 -22.93 11.95
CA GLY A 93 6.48 -23.75 10.74
C GLY A 93 7.24 -25.07 10.78
N PRO A 94 8.54 -25.10 11.13
CA PRO A 94 9.30 -26.33 11.27
C PRO A 94 8.70 -27.29 12.31
N TYR A 95 8.18 -26.78 13.43
CA TYR A 95 7.52 -27.59 14.45
C TYR A 95 6.19 -28.15 13.96
N ILE A 96 5.36 -27.30 13.32
CA ILE A 96 4.08 -27.72 12.70
C ILE A 96 4.35 -28.85 11.71
N GLN A 97 5.33 -28.68 10.84
CA GLN A 97 5.64 -29.67 9.80
C GLN A 97 6.18 -30.98 10.37
N LYS A 98 6.97 -30.92 11.44
CA LYS A 98 7.58 -32.11 12.07
C LYS A 98 6.62 -32.89 12.98
N TYR A 99 5.84 -32.17 13.81
CA TYR A 99 5.10 -32.80 14.91
C TYR A 99 3.61 -33.00 14.62
N LEU A 100 3.02 -32.21 13.70
CA LEU A 100 1.59 -32.30 13.42
C LEU A 100 1.30 -33.17 12.19
N PRO A 101 0.14 -33.86 12.15
CA PRO A 101 -0.22 -34.73 11.03
C PRO A 101 -0.47 -33.94 9.74
N GLY A 102 -0.43 -34.63 8.59
CA GLY A 102 -0.79 -34.05 7.29
C GLY A 102 0.37 -33.42 6.53
N LYS A 103 1.60 -33.74 6.86
CA LYS A 103 2.81 -33.22 6.16
C LYS A 103 2.75 -33.39 4.65
N ASP A 104 2.22 -34.52 4.15
CA ASP A 104 2.08 -34.80 2.71
C ASP A 104 0.84 -34.11 2.07
N ASN A 105 -0.01 -33.50 2.88
CA ASN A 105 -1.21 -32.78 2.44
C ASN A 105 -1.12 -31.29 2.83
N ARG A 106 -0.05 -30.64 2.40
CA ARG A 106 0.16 -29.19 2.58
C ARG A 106 -0.49 -28.43 1.46
N LYS A 107 -1.03 -27.25 1.78
CA LYS A 107 -1.58 -26.27 0.83
C LYS A 107 -1.27 -24.89 1.35
N GLY A 108 -1.09 -23.95 0.44
CA GLY A 108 -0.84 -22.57 0.82
C GLY A 108 -1.12 -21.59 -0.30
N LEU A 109 -1.13 -20.32 0.08
CA LEU A 109 -1.14 -19.19 -0.84
C LEU A 109 -0.13 -18.17 -0.31
N TYR A 110 0.79 -17.80 -1.17
CA TYR A 110 1.91 -16.95 -0.84
C TYR A 110 1.96 -15.76 -1.79
N ASP A 111 2.44 -14.61 -1.33
CA ASP A 111 2.64 -13.41 -2.14
C ASP A 111 4.13 -13.06 -2.13
N GLY A 112 4.82 -13.55 -3.16
CA GLY A 112 6.28 -13.49 -3.23
C GLY A 112 6.95 -14.41 -2.21
N GLU A 113 8.25 -14.25 -2.07
CA GLU A 113 9.04 -14.93 -1.05
C GLU A 113 8.73 -14.33 0.32
N HIS A 114 8.56 -15.18 1.31
CA HIS A 114 8.35 -14.80 2.72
C HIS A 114 7.01 -14.14 3.09
N LYS A 115 5.98 -14.13 2.24
CA LYS A 115 4.69 -13.58 2.61
C LYS A 115 3.58 -14.63 2.55
N ILE A 116 3.19 -15.12 3.70
CA ILE A 116 2.17 -16.18 3.83
C ILE A 116 0.79 -15.54 3.95
N ILE A 117 -0.10 -15.83 3.00
CA ILE A 117 -1.52 -15.45 3.05
C ILE A 117 -2.30 -16.48 3.86
N TYR A 118 -2.13 -17.75 3.54
CA TYR A 118 -2.51 -18.88 4.37
C TYR A 118 -1.56 -20.07 4.14
N TYR A 119 -1.45 -20.91 5.16
CA TYR A 119 -0.76 -22.19 5.16
C TYR A 119 -1.67 -23.24 5.79
N GLN A 120 -1.81 -24.40 5.17
CA GLN A 120 -2.59 -25.53 5.70
C GLN A 120 -1.73 -26.79 5.72
N GLN A 121 -1.79 -27.50 6.83
CA GLN A 121 -1.24 -28.84 6.96
C GLN A 121 -2.32 -29.76 7.54
N GLY A 122 -2.79 -30.71 6.73
CA GLY A 122 -3.87 -31.61 7.12
C GLY A 122 -5.12 -30.85 7.57
N CYS A 123 -5.52 -31.07 8.83
CA CYS A 123 -6.71 -30.49 9.45
C CYS A 123 -6.50 -29.10 10.10
N LEU A 124 -5.32 -28.51 10.01
CA LEU A 124 -5.00 -27.20 10.57
C LEU A 124 -4.72 -26.20 9.45
N GLU A 125 -5.39 -25.05 9.48
CA GLU A 125 -5.22 -23.98 8.50
C GLU A 125 -4.91 -22.68 9.22
N PHE A 126 -3.76 -22.05 8.88
CA PHE A 126 -3.25 -20.80 9.45
C PHE A 126 -3.48 -19.65 8.47
N LYS A 127 -4.03 -18.53 8.92
CA LYS A 127 -4.38 -17.38 8.11
C LYS A 127 -3.83 -16.08 8.68
N CYS A 128 -3.46 -15.17 7.79
CA CYS A 128 -2.92 -13.86 8.16
C CYS A 128 -4.03 -12.81 8.30
N THR A 129 -4.22 -12.26 9.51
CA THR A 129 -5.18 -11.16 9.75
C THR A 129 -4.61 -9.79 9.34
N TYR A 130 -3.29 -9.62 9.22
CA TYR A 130 -2.70 -8.41 8.67
C TYR A 130 -3.19 -8.14 7.24
N LEU A 131 -3.28 -9.16 6.42
CA LEU A 131 -3.80 -9.05 5.04
C LEU A 131 -5.32 -8.81 4.99
N LEU A 132 -6.06 -9.35 5.95
CA LEU A 132 -7.49 -9.11 6.09
C LEU A 132 -7.78 -7.66 6.49
N SER A 133 -7.01 -7.10 7.42
CA SER A 133 -7.17 -5.73 7.91
C SER A 133 -6.50 -4.69 6.99
N GLY A 134 -5.38 -5.05 6.35
CA GLY A 134 -4.51 -4.18 5.58
C GLY A 134 -3.72 -3.19 6.46
N GLN A 135 -3.55 -3.47 7.76
CA GLN A 135 -2.92 -2.53 8.70
C GLN A 135 -2.41 -3.25 9.97
N SER A 136 -1.58 -2.56 10.78
CA SER A 136 -1.09 -3.10 12.05
C SER A 136 -2.23 -3.41 13.03
N LEU A 137 -2.02 -4.34 13.95
CA LEU A 137 -3.00 -4.72 14.96
C LEU A 137 -3.37 -3.52 15.86
N GLU A 138 -2.39 -2.67 16.19
CA GLU A 138 -2.63 -1.43 16.93
C GLU A 138 -3.64 -0.53 16.21
N LYS A 139 -3.42 -0.26 14.93
CA LYS A 139 -4.31 0.58 14.14
C LYS A 139 -5.66 -0.09 13.93
N TRP A 140 -5.68 -1.40 13.67
CA TRP A 140 -6.90 -2.17 13.46
C TRP A 140 -7.77 -2.17 14.72
N SER A 141 -7.20 -2.46 15.90
CA SER A 141 -7.93 -2.47 17.17
C SER A 141 -8.48 -1.08 17.57
N LYS A 142 -7.72 -0.02 17.28
CA LYS A 142 -8.19 1.36 17.47
C LYS A 142 -9.34 1.73 16.54
N GLU A 143 -9.21 1.45 15.24
CA GLU A 143 -10.25 1.74 14.25
C GLU A 143 -11.52 0.93 14.48
N MET A 144 -11.38 -0.35 14.88
CA MET A 144 -12.49 -1.20 15.25
C MET A 144 -13.09 -0.87 16.61
N GLN A 145 -12.44 -0.01 17.40
CA GLN A 145 -12.91 0.41 18.73
C GLN A 145 -13.22 -0.78 19.63
N VAL A 146 -12.32 -1.77 19.65
CA VAL A 146 -12.47 -2.97 20.48
C VAL A 146 -12.16 -2.66 21.94
N GLU A 147 -12.63 -3.50 22.84
CA GLU A 147 -12.42 -3.34 24.30
C GLU A 147 -10.93 -3.50 24.65
N HIS A 148 -10.31 -4.57 24.16
CA HIS A 148 -8.90 -4.89 24.38
C HIS A 148 -8.09 -4.38 23.18
N GLN A 149 -7.62 -3.12 23.23
CA GLN A 149 -6.75 -2.59 22.16
C GLN A 149 -5.30 -3.04 22.40
N LYS A 150 -4.57 -3.34 21.28
CA LYS A 150 -3.14 -3.68 21.37
C LYS A 150 -2.39 -2.61 22.17
N GLN A 151 -1.65 -3.04 23.17
CA GLN A 151 -0.78 -2.19 23.96
C GLN A 151 0.50 -1.90 23.19
N VAL A 152 1.17 -0.78 23.46
CA VAL A 152 2.40 -0.39 22.78
C VAL A 152 3.39 0.11 23.84
N GLY A 153 4.66 -0.26 23.69
CA GLY A 153 5.75 0.21 24.57
C GLY A 153 5.84 -0.47 25.94
N LEU A 154 5.12 -1.58 26.14
CA LEU A 154 5.21 -2.36 27.39
C LEU A 154 6.21 -3.50 27.33
N TYR A 155 6.70 -3.88 26.14
CA TYR A 155 7.62 -4.98 25.93
C TYR A 155 9.00 -4.45 25.55
N ASP A 156 10.04 -4.92 26.24
CA ASP A 156 11.43 -4.53 25.98
C ASP A 156 12.10 -5.55 25.04
N TYR A 157 12.10 -5.25 23.75
CA TYR A 157 12.71 -6.09 22.72
C TYR A 157 14.25 -6.09 22.71
N GLU A 158 14.89 -5.21 23.47
CA GLU A 158 16.36 -5.19 23.59
C GLU A 158 16.85 -6.16 24.68
N ARG A 159 15.95 -6.65 25.52
CA ARG A 159 16.27 -7.61 26.57
C ARG A 159 16.29 -9.03 26.00
N ILE A 160 17.36 -9.78 26.27
CA ILE A 160 17.40 -11.22 25.98
C ILE A 160 16.54 -11.94 27.02
N ILE A 161 15.50 -12.63 26.59
CA ILE A 161 14.57 -13.38 27.44
C ILE A 161 14.61 -14.84 26.98
N TYR A 162 14.71 -15.77 27.94
CA TYR A 162 14.74 -17.20 27.70
C TYR A 162 13.40 -17.86 28.05
N GLN A 163 13.19 -19.08 27.56
CA GLN A 163 11.96 -19.85 27.80
C GLN A 163 11.75 -20.18 29.29
N ASP A 164 12.82 -20.27 30.08
CA ASP A 164 12.79 -20.49 31.52
C ASP A 164 12.77 -19.17 32.35
N SER A 165 12.88 -18.00 31.68
CA SER A 165 12.80 -16.70 32.36
C SER A 165 11.39 -16.43 32.88
N GLU A 166 11.28 -15.78 34.04
CA GLU A 166 10.02 -15.27 34.54
C GLU A 166 9.51 -14.13 33.66
N ILE A 167 8.22 -14.19 33.30
CA ILE A 167 7.54 -13.13 32.54
C ILE A 167 6.88 -12.20 33.57
N ASP A 168 7.19 -10.92 33.50
CA ASP A 168 6.58 -9.92 34.37
C ASP A 168 5.10 -9.68 34.04
N GLU A 169 4.36 -9.11 35.01
CA GLU A 169 2.92 -8.90 34.90
C GLU A 169 2.54 -7.97 33.71
N GLN A 170 3.38 -6.99 33.37
CA GLN A 170 3.11 -6.07 32.24
C GLN A 170 3.26 -6.80 30.91
N SER A 171 4.28 -7.64 30.78
CA SER A 171 4.45 -8.50 29.59
C SER A 171 3.30 -9.50 29.43
N LEU A 172 2.82 -10.11 30.54
CA LEU A 172 1.65 -11.00 30.50
C LEU A 172 0.37 -10.28 30.05
N ILE A 173 0.17 -9.04 30.48
CA ILE A 173 -0.96 -8.22 30.02
C ILE A 173 -0.81 -7.91 28.53
N TYR A 174 0.38 -7.52 28.10
CA TYR A 174 0.71 -7.24 26.72
C TYR A 174 0.40 -8.47 25.83
N ASP A 175 0.95 -9.61 26.14
CA ASP A 175 0.76 -10.90 25.48
C ASP A 175 -0.72 -11.26 25.31
N LYS A 176 -1.47 -11.11 26.40
CA LYS A 176 -2.91 -11.42 26.40
C LYS A 176 -3.72 -10.46 25.54
N TYR A 177 -3.35 -9.17 25.52
CA TYR A 177 -4.08 -8.17 24.75
C TYR A 177 -3.89 -8.33 23.25
N ASP A 178 -2.78 -8.90 22.79
CA ASP A 178 -2.55 -9.13 21.37
C ASP A 178 -3.55 -10.12 20.77
N VAL A 179 -3.76 -11.25 21.42
CA VAL A 179 -4.73 -12.25 20.94
C VAL A 179 -6.19 -11.82 21.17
N LEU A 180 -6.48 -11.10 22.26
CA LEU A 180 -7.83 -10.57 22.52
C LEU A 180 -8.20 -9.46 21.52
N ALA A 181 -7.30 -8.51 21.27
CA ALA A 181 -7.51 -7.48 20.28
C ALA A 181 -7.80 -8.07 18.89
N MET A 182 -7.03 -9.10 18.51
CA MET A 182 -7.20 -9.79 17.24
C MET A 182 -8.56 -10.48 17.15
N GLN A 183 -8.97 -11.20 18.21
CA GLN A 183 -10.26 -11.90 18.27
C GLN A 183 -11.44 -10.91 18.20
N GLU A 184 -11.43 -9.85 19.00
CA GLU A 184 -12.51 -8.86 19.01
C GLU A 184 -12.62 -8.11 17.68
N CYS A 185 -11.48 -7.76 17.06
CA CYS A 185 -11.46 -7.17 15.72
C CYS A 185 -12.05 -8.13 14.67
N PHE A 186 -11.69 -9.40 14.75
CA PHE A 186 -12.22 -10.42 13.84
C PHE A 186 -13.73 -10.59 13.98
N ASP A 187 -14.26 -10.65 15.21
CA ASP A 187 -15.70 -10.79 15.46
C ASP A 187 -16.48 -9.56 14.97
N LYS A 188 -15.95 -8.34 15.18
CA LYS A 188 -16.53 -7.13 14.60
C LYS A 188 -16.49 -7.13 13.07
N GLN A 189 -15.42 -7.67 12.48
CA GLN A 189 -15.31 -7.80 11.02
C GLN A 189 -16.37 -8.77 10.47
N LEU A 190 -16.59 -9.93 11.11
CA LEU A 190 -17.66 -10.86 10.74
C LEU A 190 -19.03 -10.19 10.79
N THR A 191 -19.33 -9.51 11.91
CA THR A 191 -20.61 -8.83 12.12
C THR A 191 -20.82 -7.69 11.09
N ALA A 192 -19.78 -6.90 10.80
CA ALA A 192 -19.88 -5.78 9.89
C ALA A 192 -20.29 -6.16 8.46
N HIS A 193 -19.95 -7.36 8.05
CA HIS A 193 -20.17 -7.86 6.68
C HIS A 193 -21.17 -9.03 6.61
N ASP A 194 -21.84 -9.33 7.70
CA ASP A 194 -22.74 -10.50 7.82
C ASP A 194 -22.04 -11.80 7.37
N ASP A 195 -20.77 -11.92 7.76
CA ASP A 195 -19.94 -13.06 7.44
C ASP A 195 -19.93 -14.12 8.53
N ILE A 196 -19.58 -15.31 8.14
CA ILE A 196 -19.24 -16.43 9.02
C ILE A 196 -17.81 -16.90 8.71
N ILE A 197 -17.27 -17.74 9.55
CA ILE A 197 -15.88 -18.20 9.45
C ILE A 197 -15.50 -18.82 8.08
N THR A 198 -16.47 -19.33 7.34
CA THR A 198 -16.26 -19.93 6.00
C THR A 198 -16.41 -18.93 4.85
N THR A 199 -16.92 -17.72 5.09
CA THR A 199 -17.18 -16.71 4.06
C THR A 199 -16.28 -15.51 4.15
N ILE A 200 -15.64 -15.27 5.32
CA ILE A 200 -14.70 -14.16 5.48
C ILE A 200 -13.55 -14.24 4.47
N PRO A 201 -13.23 -13.16 3.76
CA PRO A 201 -12.16 -13.17 2.76
C PRO A 201 -10.77 -13.24 3.41
N LEU A 202 -9.76 -13.60 2.62
CA LEU A 202 -8.36 -13.66 3.07
C LEU A 202 -7.70 -12.27 3.14
N THR A 203 -8.21 -11.31 2.36
CA THR A 203 -7.60 -9.98 2.25
C THR A 203 -8.67 -8.90 2.29
N SER A 204 -8.31 -7.68 2.65
CA SER A 204 -9.21 -6.52 2.67
C SER A 204 -9.90 -6.25 1.33
N THR A 205 -9.20 -6.46 0.21
CA THR A 205 -9.76 -6.35 -1.14
C THR A 205 -10.70 -7.49 -1.51
N GLY A 206 -10.78 -8.53 -0.69
CA GLY A 206 -11.70 -9.66 -0.89
C GLY A 206 -13.17 -9.28 -0.80
N TYR A 207 -13.53 -8.27 0.00
CA TYR A 207 -14.91 -7.78 0.12
C TYR A 207 -15.41 -7.14 -1.19
N PRO A 208 -14.77 -6.09 -1.72
CA PRO A 208 -15.20 -5.53 -3.00
C PRO A 208 -15.07 -6.53 -4.14
N ARG A 209 -14.06 -7.42 -4.13
CA ARG A 209 -13.93 -8.49 -5.12
C ARG A 209 -15.12 -9.46 -5.10
N ARG A 210 -15.60 -9.85 -3.91
CA ARG A 210 -16.78 -10.71 -3.76
C ARG A 210 -18.02 -10.04 -4.36
N ARG A 211 -18.26 -8.78 -4.01
CA ARG A 211 -19.42 -8.04 -4.51
C ARG A 211 -19.38 -7.83 -6.02
N LEU A 212 -18.20 -7.47 -6.56
CA LEU A 212 -18.00 -7.39 -8.03
C LEU A 212 -18.22 -8.74 -8.71
N ARG A 213 -17.71 -9.83 -8.14
CA ARG A 213 -17.90 -11.18 -8.70
C ARG A 213 -19.37 -11.56 -8.75
N GLU A 214 -20.15 -11.23 -7.74
CA GLU A 214 -21.60 -11.46 -7.72
C GLU A 214 -22.30 -10.70 -8.85
N ALA A 215 -21.99 -9.42 -9.01
CA ALA A 215 -22.53 -8.59 -10.07
C ALA A 215 -22.13 -9.07 -11.46
N CYS A 216 -20.90 -9.51 -11.64
CA CYS A 216 -20.32 -9.94 -12.92
C CYS A 216 -20.51 -11.45 -13.23
N ASN A 217 -21.37 -12.16 -12.52
CA ASN A 217 -21.49 -13.62 -12.63
C ASN A 217 -22.48 -14.09 -13.72
N SER A 218 -23.21 -13.21 -14.40
CA SER A 218 -24.11 -13.60 -15.50
C SER A 218 -23.33 -14.17 -16.69
N GLU A 219 -23.88 -15.16 -17.39
CA GLU A 219 -23.23 -15.70 -18.59
C GLU A 219 -23.08 -14.62 -19.68
N ASP A 220 -24.04 -13.70 -19.77
CA ASP A 220 -24.03 -12.59 -20.72
C ASP A 220 -22.85 -11.63 -20.45
N TYR A 221 -22.67 -11.22 -19.17
CA TYR A 221 -21.52 -10.42 -18.78
C TYR A 221 -20.20 -11.12 -19.09
N ARG A 222 -20.09 -12.40 -18.70
CA ARG A 222 -18.85 -13.16 -18.86
C ARG A 222 -18.49 -13.32 -20.32
N GLN A 223 -19.46 -13.64 -21.19
CA GLN A 223 -19.19 -13.76 -22.60
C GLN A 223 -18.77 -12.42 -23.19
N LYS A 224 -19.60 -11.39 -23.02
CA LYS A 224 -19.44 -10.09 -23.68
C LYS A 224 -18.25 -9.28 -23.15
N TYR A 225 -18.03 -9.27 -21.83
CA TYR A 225 -17.05 -8.37 -21.21
C TYR A 225 -15.79 -9.07 -20.73
N PHE A 226 -15.78 -10.38 -20.60
CA PHE A 226 -14.61 -11.11 -20.11
C PHE A 226 -14.01 -12.00 -21.19
N TYR A 227 -14.78 -12.92 -21.77
CA TYR A 227 -14.24 -13.87 -22.76
C TYR A 227 -14.00 -13.26 -24.15
N ASP A 228 -14.89 -12.41 -24.64
CA ASP A 228 -14.74 -11.76 -25.96
C ASP A 228 -13.65 -10.68 -25.93
N ASN A 229 -13.28 -10.20 -24.74
CA ASN A 229 -12.26 -9.17 -24.54
C ASN A 229 -10.97 -9.71 -23.89
N ARG A 230 -10.68 -11.00 -24.07
CA ARG A 230 -9.42 -11.57 -23.58
C ARG A 230 -8.22 -10.82 -24.11
N ILE A 231 -7.26 -10.54 -23.24
CA ILE A 231 -5.96 -10.01 -23.64
C ILE A 231 -4.99 -11.15 -23.91
N ASP A 232 -3.97 -10.88 -24.70
CA ASP A 232 -2.85 -11.78 -24.94
C ASP A 232 -1.61 -11.41 -24.11
N GLY A 233 -0.60 -12.24 -24.14
CA GLY A 233 0.65 -12.03 -23.40
C GLY A 233 1.35 -10.73 -23.78
N HIS A 234 1.30 -10.35 -25.05
CA HIS A 234 1.87 -9.10 -25.55
C HIS A 234 1.15 -7.87 -24.96
N THR A 235 -0.17 -7.87 -24.99
CA THR A 235 -0.98 -6.81 -24.33
C THR A 235 -0.69 -6.73 -22.84
N LEU A 236 -0.60 -7.87 -22.15
CA LEU A 236 -0.28 -7.92 -20.72
C LEU A 236 1.09 -7.32 -20.42
N LEU A 237 2.11 -7.63 -21.23
CA LEU A 237 3.45 -7.09 -21.10
C LEU A 237 3.45 -5.54 -21.16
N PHE A 238 2.77 -4.98 -22.15
CA PHE A 238 2.65 -3.54 -22.30
C PHE A 238 1.94 -2.89 -21.10
N CYS A 239 0.82 -3.47 -20.66
CA CYS A 239 0.10 -3.00 -19.48
C CYS A 239 0.97 -3.04 -18.22
N LEU A 240 1.69 -4.14 -17.99
CA LEU A 240 2.57 -4.29 -16.84
C LEU A 240 3.67 -3.22 -16.82
N HIS A 241 4.33 -3.00 -17.96
CA HIS A 241 5.44 -2.06 -18.06
C HIS A 241 4.98 -0.59 -18.07
N SER A 242 3.76 -0.28 -18.50
CA SER A 242 3.20 1.08 -18.48
C SER A 242 2.55 1.43 -17.15
N TYR A 243 2.22 0.43 -16.32
CA TYR A 243 1.55 0.68 -15.05
C TYR A 243 2.39 1.56 -14.13
N ALA A 244 1.81 2.65 -13.68
CA ALA A 244 2.41 3.58 -12.73
C ALA A 244 1.36 3.99 -11.68
N GLY A 245 1.80 4.20 -10.44
CA GLY A 245 0.95 4.67 -9.34
C GLY A 245 0.54 6.13 -9.47
N GLY A 246 0.10 6.71 -8.37
CA GLY A 246 -0.23 8.13 -8.29
C GLY A 246 1.00 9.03 -8.42
N TYR A 247 0.77 10.26 -8.84
CA TYR A 247 1.79 11.29 -8.94
C TYR A 247 1.98 11.96 -7.58
N THR A 248 3.22 12.02 -7.08
CA THR A 248 3.54 12.60 -5.78
C THR A 248 4.80 13.44 -5.88
N HIS A 249 4.69 14.75 -5.69
CA HIS A 249 5.79 15.68 -5.87
C HIS A 249 5.77 16.83 -4.88
N ASN A 250 6.97 17.32 -4.57
CA ASN A 250 7.18 18.59 -3.89
C ASN A 250 7.60 19.67 -4.90
N ASN A 251 7.19 20.92 -4.67
CA ASN A 251 7.69 22.03 -5.46
C ASN A 251 9.19 22.20 -5.25
N ARG A 252 9.97 22.06 -6.34
CA ARG A 252 11.44 22.06 -6.27
C ARG A 252 12.04 23.37 -5.75
N TRP A 253 11.36 24.50 -5.96
CA TRP A 253 11.81 25.81 -5.48
C TRP A 253 11.47 26.09 -4.03
N LEU A 254 10.49 25.37 -3.49
CA LEU A 254 9.98 25.51 -2.13
C LEU A 254 10.38 24.36 -1.21
N LYS A 255 11.13 23.40 -1.72
CA LYS A 255 11.67 22.28 -0.95
C LYS A 255 12.36 22.79 0.31
N SER A 256 12.04 22.18 1.45
CA SER A 256 12.61 22.51 2.78
C SER A 256 12.32 23.92 3.32
N LYS A 257 11.51 24.72 2.62
CA LYS A 257 11.10 26.05 3.10
C LYS A 257 9.79 25.94 3.88
N VAL A 258 9.71 26.64 4.99
CA VAL A 258 8.45 26.85 5.69
C VAL A 258 7.69 27.97 4.98
N ILE A 259 6.49 27.69 4.56
CA ILE A 259 5.58 28.67 3.93
C ILE A 259 4.51 28.99 4.97
N LYS A 260 4.42 30.24 5.39
CA LYS A 260 3.43 30.75 6.36
C LYS A 260 2.44 31.68 5.65
N VAL A 261 1.19 31.63 6.07
CA VAL A 261 0.13 32.49 5.50
C VAL A 261 0.44 33.97 5.71
N GLU A 262 1.06 34.33 6.84
CA GLU A 262 1.48 35.72 7.13
C GLU A 262 2.44 36.24 6.06
N ASP A 263 3.44 35.46 5.68
CA ASP A 263 4.43 35.82 4.65
C ASP A 263 3.76 35.93 3.26
N LEU A 264 2.79 35.07 3.00
CA LEU A 264 2.02 35.11 1.73
C LEU A 264 1.14 36.35 1.63
N LYS A 265 0.56 36.84 2.75
CA LYS A 265 -0.27 38.05 2.75
C LYS A 265 0.50 39.28 2.34
N GLU A 266 1.78 39.40 2.66
CA GLU A 266 2.64 40.48 2.23
C GLU A 266 2.81 40.51 0.71
N LYS A 267 2.85 39.32 0.07
CA LYS A 267 3.11 39.20 -1.38
C LYS A 267 1.83 39.21 -2.22
N TYR A 268 0.78 38.53 -1.76
CA TYR A 268 -0.43 38.24 -2.55
C TYR A 268 -1.68 38.98 -2.04
N GLY A 269 -1.58 39.74 -0.95
CA GLY A 269 -2.70 40.48 -0.32
C GLY A 269 -3.41 39.69 0.79
N PRO A 270 -4.37 40.33 1.47
CA PRO A 270 -4.95 39.84 2.72
C PRO A 270 -5.80 38.56 2.57
N ASP A 271 -6.33 38.31 1.38
CA ASP A 271 -7.25 37.21 1.11
C ASP A 271 -6.54 35.89 0.72
N VAL A 272 -5.19 35.86 0.76
CA VAL A 272 -4.43 34.67 0.45
C VAL A 272 -4.41 33.69 1.64
N THR A 273 -4.55 32.41 1.33
CA THR A 273 -4.40 31.30 2.29
C THR A 273 -3.54 30.19 1.68
N ILE A 274 -3.28 29.13 2.44
CA ILE A 274 -2.75 27.89 1.92
C ILE A 274 -3.93 26.93 1.77
N GLY A 275 -4.32 26.65 0.54
CA GLY A 275 -5.40 25.74 0.21
C GLY A 275 -4.92 24.29 0.21
N HIS A 276 -5.82 23.40 0.62
CA HIS A 276 -5.70 21.97 0.44
C HIS A 276 -6.93 21.50 -0.32
N GLY A 277 -6.73 20.86 -1.44
CA GLY A 277 -7.81 20.25 -2.21
C GLY A 277 -7.56 18.78 -2.43
N ASP A 278 -8.64 17.99 -2.46
CA ASP A 278 -8.60 16.54 -2.57
C ASP A 278 -9.68 16.03 -3.52
N PHE A 279 -9.37 14.98 -4.29
CA PHE A 279 -10.37 14.33 -5.12
C PHE A 279 -11.18 13.31 -4.32
N ARG A 280 -12.49 13.41 -4.44
CA ARG A 280 -13.39 12.48 -3.76
C ARG A 280 -13.28 11.06 -4.33
N SER A 281 -12.62 10.13 -3.60
CA SER A 281 -12.43 8.74 -4.03
C SER A 281 -11.87 8.64 -5.45
N HIS A 282 -10.72 9.22 -5.67
CA HIS A 282 -10.14 9.50 -7.00
C HIS A 282 -10.17 8.29 -7.95
N TYR A 283 -9.55 7.17 -7.60
CA TYR A 283 -9.53 5.99 -8.48
C TYR A 283 -10.91 5.40 -8.80
N PRO A 284 -11.84 5.20 -7.85
CA PRO A 284 -13.22 4.83 -8.15
C PRO A 284 -13.94 5.85 -9.04
N SER A 285 -13.66 7.14 -8.86
CA SER A 285 -14.20 8.21 -9.71
C SER A 285 -13.72 8.08 -11.16
N GLN A 286 -12.43 7.78 -11.36
CA GLN A 286 -11.87 7.54 -12.69
C GLN A 286 -12.53 6.34 -13.37
N LEU A 287 -12.64 5.22 -12.65
CA LEU A 287 -13.34 4.03 -13.15
C LEU A 287 -14.76 4.33 -13.62
N ARG A 288 -15.48 5.18 -12.87
CA ARG A 288 -16.89 5.49 -13.13
C ARG A 288 -17.09 6.53 -14.25
N SER A 289 -16.17 7.49 -14.34
CA SER A 289 -16.32 8.68 -15.18
C SER A 289 -15.77 8.50 -16.59
N TYR A 290 -14.64 7.82 -16.74
CA TYR A 290 -13.91 7.82 -18.01
C TYR A 290 -14.02 6.50 -18.78
N PRO A 291 -14.03 6.58 -20.11
CA PRO A 291 -13.83 5.37 -20.94
C PRO A 291 -12.42 4.82 -20.73
N MET A 292 -12.32 3.50 -20.61
CA MET A 292 -11.09 2.74 -20.41
C MET A 292 -10.81 1.84 -21.62
N GLY A 293 -9.55 1.43 -21.77
CA GLY A 293 -9.17 0.48 -22.81
C GLY A 293 -9.70 -0.93 -22.53
N TRP A 294 -10.35 -1.53 -23.53
CA TRP A 294 -10.95 -2.84 -23.44
C TRP A 294 -10.36 -3.83 -24.42
N GLY A 295 -10.29 -5.06 -24.00
CA GLY A 295 -9.94 -6.21 -24.82
C GLY A 295 -8.46 -6.26 -25.19
N ARG A 296 -8.20 -7.13 -26.14
CA ARG A 296 -6.88 -7.27 -26.74
C ARG A 296 -6.53 -6.01 -27.52
N ALA A 297 -5.35 -5.46 -27.23
CA ALA A 297 -4.82 -4.36 -28.02
C ALA A 297 -4.45 -4.82 -29.43
N SER A 298 -4.55 -3.91 -30.39
CA SER A 298 -4.01 -4.09 -31.74
C SER A 298 -2.73 -3.30 -31.90
N VAL A 299 -1.75 -3.86 -32.58
CA VAL A 299 -0.55 -3.12 -32.98
C VAL A 299 -0.98 -2.05 -33.99
N TYR A 300 -0.75 -0.79 -33.62
CA TYR A 300 -1.00 0.36 -34.48
C TYR A 300 0.23 0.71 -35.29
N TYR A 301 1.40 0.59 -34.69
CA TYR A 301 2.68 0.86 -35.30
C TYR A 301 3.74 -0.08 -34.72
N HIS A 302 4.64 -0.57 -35.58
CA HIS A 302 5.87 -1.23 -35.19
C HIS A 302 7.01 -0.72 -36.06
N ILE A 303 8.20 -0.56 -35.48
CA ILE A 303 9.34 0.06 -36.15
C ILE A 303 9.79 -0.66 -37.42
N THR A 304 9.57 -1.96 -37.52
CA THR A 304 9.87 -2.73 -38.75
C THR A 304 8.96 -2.37 -39.91
N GLU A 305 7.82 -1.73 -39.64
CA GLU A 305 6.80 -1.35 -40.63
C GLU A 305 6.78 0.17 -40.91
N HIS A 306 7.82 0.90 -40.48
CA HIS A 306 7.86 2.35 -40.59
C HIS A 306 7.66 2.88 -42.02
N GLU A 307 8.17 2.19 -43.03
CA GLU A 307 7.99 2.59 -44.44
C GLU A 307 6.53 2.42 -44.91
N ALA A 308 5.85 1.36 -44.48
CA ALA A 308 4.44 1.16 -44.77
C ALA A 308 3.60 2.25 -44.10
N TYR A 309 3.88 2.55 -42.84
CA TYR A 309 3.23 3.64 -42.11
C TYR A 309 3.42 4.98 -42.84
N ARG A 310 4.67 5.35 -43.18
CA ARG A 310 4.98 6.58 -43.90
C ARG A 310 4.28 6.68 -45.28
N LYS A 311 4.21 5.58 -46.01
CA LYS A 311 3.47 5.56 -47.29
C LYS A 311 1.98 5.79 -47.08
N GLN A 312 1.41 5.26 -46.02
CA GLN A 312 -0.02 5.38 -45.73
C GLN A 312 -0.38 6.79 -45.19
N HIS A 313 0.45 7.37 -44.34
CA HIS A 313 0.13 8.61 -43.60
C HIS A 313 0.84 9.86 -44.15
N GLY A 314 1.84 9.69 -45.02
CA GLY A 314 2.61 10.80 -45.61
C GLY A 314 3.74 11.35 -44.72
N HIS A 315 3.89 10.86 -43.49
CA HIS A 315 4.93 11.26 -42.52
C HIS A 315 5.33 10.09 -41.63
N ASN A 316 6.42 10.23 -40.92
CA ASN A 316 6.80 9.27 -39.87
C ASN A 316 5.87 9.41 -38.67
N ILE A 317 5.66 8.29 -37.93
CA ILE A 317 4.87 8.35 -36.72
C ILE A 317 5.44 9.39 -35.74
N ASN A 318 4.55 10.16 -35.15
CA ASN A 318 4.90 11.18 -34.17
C ASN A 318 3.95 11.13 -32.95
N ILE A 319 4.26 11.93 -31.94
CA ILE A 319 3.50 11.95 -30.68
C ILE A 319 2.06 12.48 -30.91
N ASP A 320 1.83 13.37 -31.85
CA ASP A 320 0.51 13.91 -32.16
C ASP A 320 -0.41 12.80 -32.68
N ASP A 321 0.11 11.89 -33.51
CA ASP A 321 -0.63 10.71 -33.98
C ASP A 321 -1.08 9.83 -32.80
N ILE A 322 -0.17 9.63 -31.81
CA ILE A 322 -0.43 8.77 -30.65
C ILE A 322 -1.38 9.45 -29.67
N CYS A 323 -1.13 10.71 -29.34
CA CYS A 323 -1.97 11.47 -28.39
C CYS A 323 -3.36 11.79 -28.96
N GLY A 324 -3.51 11.85 -30.28
CA GLY A 324 -4.78 12.03 -30.97
C GLY A 324 -5.74 10.84 -30.93
N MET A 325 -5.28 9.67 -30.45
CA MET A 325 -6.13 8.49 -30.30
C MET A 325 -7.20 8.63 -29.21
N TYR A 326 -6.94 9.48 -28.22
CA TYR A 326 -7.90 9.78 -27.15
C TYR A 326 -8.98 10.78 -27.64
N PRO A 327 -10.30 10.60 -27.34
CA PRO A 327 -10.91 9.60 -26.44
C PRO A 327 -11.36 8.31 -27.12
N GLU A 328 -11.34 8.17 -28.45
CA GLU A 328 -11.85 6.99 -29.16
C GLU A 328 -10.99 5.75 -28.95
N TYR A 329 -9.70 5.97 -28.84
CA TYR A 329 -8.72 4.94 -28.58
C TYR A 329 -7.78 5.41 -27.50
N THR A 330 -7.39 4.50 -26.62
CA THR A 330 -6.22 4.68 -25.73
C THR A 330 -5.08 3.82 -26.25
N SER A 331 -3.86 4.20 -25.94
CA SER A 331 -2.68 3.49 -26.41
C SER A 331 -1.60 3.40 -25.33
N ILE A 332 -0.75 2.39 -25.47
CA ILE A 332 0.51 2.28 -24.75
C ILE A 332 1.62 2.25 -25.78
N THR A 333 2.63 3.08 -25.59
CA THR A 333 3.73 3.26 -26.51
C THR A 333 5.03 2.78 -25.88
N HIS A 334 5.71 1.87 -26.53
CA HIS A 334 7.12 1.56 -26.27
C HIS A 334 7.95 2.60 -27.03
N ILE A 335 8.65 3.44 -26.28
CA ILE A 335 9.35 4.62 -26.79
C ILE A 335 10.77 4.70 -26.23
N ARG A 336 11.70 5.14 -27.06
CA ARG A 336 13.07 5.44 -26.69
C ARG A 336 13.29 6.95 -26.76
N PHE A 337 13.78 7.53 -25.68
CA PHE A 337 14.16 8.94 -25.62
C PHE A 337 15.68 9.09 -25.73
N TYR A 338 16.11 10.02 -26.57
CA TYR A 338 17.52 10.41 -26.77
C TYR A 338 17.82 11.78 -26.17
N HIS A 339 16.80 12.60 -25.95
CA HIS A 339 16.91 13.88 -25.29
C HIS A 339 15.57 14.25 -24.67
N MET A 340 15.61 14.83 -23.50
CA MET A 340 14.44 15.38 -22.83
C MET A 340 14.87 16.58 -21.98
N SER A 341 14.25 17.73 -22.19
CA SER A 341 14.48 18.96 -21.41
C SER A 341 13.20 19.75 -21.26
N LEU A 342 12.98 20.40 -20.13
CA LEU A 342 11.82 21.26 -19.95
C LEU A 342 11.77 22.37 -21.01
N LYS A 343 10.60 22.61 -21.58
CA LYS A 343 10.34 23.75 -22.47
C LYS A 343 10.43 25.08 -21.72
N ASP A 344 9.97 25.06 -20.48
CA ASP A 344 10.01 26.18 -19.56
C ASP A 344 10.66 25.74 -18.23
N LYS A 345 11.86 26.26 -17.99
CA LYS A 345 12.63 25.98 -16.78
C LYS A 345 12.02 26.58 -15.51
N SER A 346 11.02 27.45 -15.63
CA SER A 346 10.27 27.99 -14.48
C SER A 346 9.25 27.01 -13.91
N ILE A 347 8.97 25.89 -14.60
CA ILE A 347 8.06 24.85 -14.10
C ILE A 347 8.61 24.28 -12.79
N SER A 348 7.87 24.49 -11.70
CA SER A 348 8.24 24.05 -10.36
C SER A 348 7.92 22.58 -10.08
N MET A 349 7.04 21.99 -10.90
CA MET A 349 6.53 20.62 -10.78
C MET A 349 6.71 19.88 -12.11
N PRO A 350 7.95 19.54 -12.53
CA PRO A 350 8.18 18.73 -13.72
C PRO A 350 7.54 17.36 -13.57
N PHE A 351 6.84 16.90 -14.60
CA PHE A 351 6.14 15.62 -14.54
C PHE A 351 7.09 14.42 -14.47
N MET A 352 8.20 14.49 -15.23
CA MET A 352 9.22 13.45 -15.21
C MET A 352 10.23 13.75 -14.10
N GLN A 353 10.31 12.90 -13.11
CA GLN A 353 11.30 12.98 -12.06
C GLN A 353 12.22 11.76 -12.10
N PHE A 354 13.49 12.00 -11.88
CA PHE A 354 14.50 10.98 -11.77
C PHE A 354 15.15 11.07 -10.40
N ALA A 355 15.20 9.96 -9.68
CA ALA A 355 16.02 9.87 -8.49
C ALA A 355 17.44 9.51 -8.93
N LYS A 356 18.39 10.40 -8.67
CA LYS A 356 19.81 10.17 -8.99
C LYS A 356 20.42 9.06 -8.17
N ILE A 357 19.94 8.87 -6.95
CA ILE A 357 20.43 7.83 -6.03
C ILE A 357 19.23 7.19 -5.36
N THR A 358 19.20 5.87 -5.35
CA THR A 358 18.25 5.10 -4.54
C THR A 358 18.42 5.40 -3.07
N THR A 359 17.49 5.93 -2.49
CA THR A 359 17.62 6.83 -1.40
C THR A 359 17.15 6.41 -0.06
N SER A 360 16.62 5.26 0.13
CA SER A 360 16.71 4.65 1.43
C SER A 360 18.01 3.86 1.52
N GLN A 361 19.10 4.56 1.72
CA GLN A 361 20.33 3.91 2.16
C GLN A 361 20.09 3.46 3.59
N LYS A 362 19.57 2.25 3.74
CA LYS A 362 19.64 1.56 5.03
C LYS A 362 21.10 1.26 5.26
N LEU A 363 21.71 2.07 6.13
CA LEU A 363 23.10 1.89 6.50
C LEU A 363 23.16 0.93 7.68
N ILE A 364 23.91 -0.13 7.54
CA ILE A 364 24.31 -1.02 8.64
C ILE A 364 25.81 -0.83 8.90
N LYS A 365 26.25 -1.11 10.12
CA LYS A 365 27.69 -1.18 10.41
C LYS A 365 28.18 -2.55 9.96
N ASP A 366 29.25 -2.57 9.13
CA ASP A 366 29.98 -3.79 8.81
C ASP A 366 30.85 -4.25 10.01
N GLU A 367 31.53 -5.36 9.87
CA GLU A 367 32.40 -5.93 10.91
C GLU A 367 33.52 -4.98 11.37
N SER A 368 33.87 -3.98 10.56
CA SER A 368 34.87 -2.95 10.91
C SER A 368 34.26 -1.74 11.62
N GLY A 369 32.93 -1.72 11.84
CA GLY A 369 32.20 -0.59 12.41
C GLY A 369 31.92 0.53 11.40
N LYS A 370 32.18 0.32 10.10
CA LYS A 370 31.91 1.29 9.04
C LYS A 370 30.47 1.15 8.56
N TRP A 371 29.82 2.26 8.32
CA TRP A 371 28.47 2.30 7.75
C TRP A 371 28.50 1.87 6.28
N VAL A 372 27.78 0.80 5.96
CA VAL A 372 27.64 0.25 4.59
C VAL A 372 26.16 0.07 4.26
N ASN A 373 25.83 0.05 2.97
CA ASN A 373 24.46 -0.14 2.52
C ASN A 373 24.01 -1.58 2.79
N ALA A 374 22.91 -1.75 3.55
CA ALA A 374 22.37 -3.06 3.95
C ALA A 374 21.92 -3.93 2.77
N TYR A 375 21.59 -3.32 1.62
CA TYR A 375 21.07 -4.04 0.46
C TYR A 375 22.12 -4.44 -0.57
N ARG A 376 23.42 -4.10 -0.34
CA ARG A 376 24.46 -4.39 -1.31
C ARG A 376 25.78 -4.74 -0.65
N ASN A 377 26.03 -6.03 -0.50
CA ASN A 377 27.36 -6.55 -0.24
C ASN A 377 28.28 -6.25 -1.43
N GLY A 378 29.13 -5.21 -1.33
CA GLY A 378 30.32 -5.03 -2.13
C GLY A 378 30.15 -4.77 -3.65
N VAL A 379 28.96 -4.48 -4.15
CA VAL A 379 28.77 -4.11 -5.56
C VAL A 379 28.90 -2.59 -5.69
N PRO A 380 29.73 -2.08 -6.64
CA PRO A 380 29.85 -0.64 -6.91
C PRO A 380 28.45 -0.05 -7.12
N GLU A 381 28.21 1.12 -6.53
CA GLU A 381 26.96 1.85 -6.69
C GLU A 381 26.77 2.18 -8.16
N ARG A 382 25.86 1.50 -8.81
CA ARG A 382 25.34 1.95 -10.10
C ARG A 382 24.20 2.90 -9.82
N ALA A 383 24.30 4.11 -10.30
CA ALA A 383 23.19 5.03 -10.27
C ALA A 383 22.03 4.39 -11.05
N ARG A 384 20.84 4.37 -10.46
CA ARG A 384 19.63 3.90 -11.11
C ARG A 384 18.75 5.09 -11.39
N LEU A 385 18.43 5.28 -12.64
CA LEU A 385 17.43 6.23 -13.04
C LEU A 385 16.05 5.64 -12.74
N HIS A 386 15.36 6.22 -11.78
CA HIS A 386 14.02 5.81 -11.42
C HIS A 386 13.02 6.84 -11.88
N LEU A 387 11.88 6.39 -12.36
CA LEU A 387 10.68 7.20 -12.32
C LEU A 387 10.22 7.37 -10.87
N ASP A 388 9.49 8.44 -10.62
CA ASP A 388 8.89 8.78 -9.34
C ASP A 388 8.12 7.61 -8.66
N ASN A 389 7.52 6.74 -9.45
CA ASN A 389 6.83 5.55 -8.95
C ASN A 389 7.74 4.37 -8.56
N GLY A 390 9.04 4.59 -8.42
CA GLY A 390 10.02 3.57 -8.06
C GLY A 390 10.45 2.64 -9.20
N ARG A 391 9.95 2.82 -10.43
CA ARG A 391 10.40 2.05 -11.59
C ARG A 391 11.81 2.44 -12.00
N VAL A 392 12.66 1.45 -12.18
CA VAL A 392 13.99 1.65 -12.76
C VAL A 392 13.83 1.85 -14.26
N LEU A 393 14.13 3.04 -14.75
CA LEU A 393 14.12 3.36 -16.18
C LEU A 393 15.42 2.94 -16.88
N ALA A 394 16.54 3.17 -16.21
CA ALA A 394 17.86 2.85 -16.75
C ALA A 394 18.84 2.61 -15.61
N MET A 395 19.85 1.79 -15.87
CA MET A 395 21.04 1.68 -15.04
C MET A 395 22.11 2.58 -15.62
N VAL A 396 22.60 3.50 -14.82
CA VAL A 396 23.61 4.48 -15.25
C VAL A 396 24.87 4.20 -14.44
N ASP A 397 26.00 4.00 -15.11
CA ASP A 397 27.30 3.97 -14.45
C ASP A 397 27.68 5.40 -14.05
N ASN A 398 28.25 5.57 -12.86
CA ASN A 398 28.41 6.82 -12.12
C ASN A 398 29.14 7.97 -12.82
N GLU A 399 29.65 7.82 -14.03
CA GLU A 399 30.51 8.83 -14.65
C GLU A 399 29.92 9.50 -15.89
N GLU A 400 28.93 8.92 -16.56
CA GLU A 400 28.26 9.58 -17.68
C GLU A 400 26.88 8.97 -17.93
N VAL A 401 25.83 9.79 -17.96
CA VAL A 401 24.53 9.42 -18.56
C VAL A 401 24.70 9.56 -20.08
N SER A 402 25.45 8.66 -20.66
CA SER A 402 25.56 8.60 -22.12
C SER A 402 24.59 7.53 -22.62
N GLY A 403 23.69 7.90 -23.51
CA GLY A 403 22.83 6.94 -24.16
C GLY A 403 21.37 7.36 -24.25
N TRP A 404 20.52 6.41 -24.23
CA TRP A 404 19.08 6.54 -24.36
C TRP A 404 18.39 5.75 -23.25
N PHE A 405 17.13 6.09 -22.97
CA PHE A 405 16.29 5.23 -22.13
C PHE A 405 15.01 4.85 -22.85
N GLU A 406 14.56 3.61 -22.62
CA GLU A 406 13.30 3.10 -23.12
C GLU A 406 12.29 2.96 -22.01
N THR A 407 11.02 3.18 -22.36
CA THR A 407 9.93 3.02 -21.43
C THR A 407 8.62 2.75 -22.16
N PHE A 408 7.62 2.28 -21.42
CA PHE A 408 6.26 2.09 -21.90
C PHE A 408 5.38 3.15 -21.26
N ILE A 409 4.71 3.95 -22.09
CA ILE A 409 3.96 5.13 -21.64
C ILE A 409 2.57 5.11 -22.26
N ASP A 410 1.53 5.32 -21.42
CA ASP A 410 0.17 5.57 -21.88
C ASP A 410 0.07 6.92 -22.60
N ASN A 411 -0.93 7.08 -23.46
CA ASN A 411 -1.07 8.29 -24.29
C ASN A 411 -1.41 9.54 -23.47
N ARG A 412 -2.03 9.42 -22.29
CA ARG A 412 -2.31 10.56 -21.38
C ARG A 412 -1.01 11.10 -20.79
N THR A 413 -0.18 10.21 -20.26
CA THR A 413 1.16 10.54 -19.74
C THR A 413 2.04 11.12 -20.86
N LEU A 414 2.01 10.53 -22.06
CA LEU A 414 2.76 11.02 -23.20
C LEU A 414 2.34 12.45 -23.61
N LYS A 415 1.05 12.78 -23.51
CA LYS A 415 0.53 14.12 -23.75
C LYS A 415 1.05 15.16 -22.74
N ILE A 416 1.18 14.77 -21.47
CA ILE A 416 1.81 15.65 -20.46
C ILE A 416 3.28 15.89 -20.81
N ILE A 417 4.01 14.82 -21.15
CA ILE A 417 5.43 14.92 -21.55
C ILE A 417 5.56 15.84 -22.77
N GLN A 418 4.73 15.65 -23.79
CA GLN A 418 4.73 16.49 -24.99
C GLN A 418 4.51 17.96 -24.66
N LYS A 419 3.67 18.28 -23.69
CA LYS A 419 3.40 19.67 -23.29
C LYS A 419 4.56 20.28 -22.52
N GLN A 420 5.16 19.57 -21.59
CA GLN A 420 6.19 20.12 -20.71
C GLN A 420 7.60 20.08 -21.30
N TYR A 421 7.91 19.12 -22.20
CA TYR A 421 9.29 18.82 -22.59
C TYR A 421 9.55 19.01 -24.09
N ASN A 422 10.78 19.47 -24.40
CA ASN A 422 11.41 19.26 -25.69
C ASN A 422 11.99 17.84 -25.68
N ILE A 423 11.64 17.03 -26.66
CA ILE A 423 12.03 15.62 -26.71
C ILE A 423 12.60 15.24 -28.07
N LYS A 424 13.66 14.42 -28.06
CA LYS A 424 14.09 13.63 -29.22
C LYS A 424 13.80 12.17 -28.90
N TYR A 425 13.13 11.49 -29.78
CA TYR A 425 12.62 10.16 -29.48
C TYR A 425 12.54 9.27 -30.72
N LYS A 426 12.40 7.97 -30.47
CA LYS A 426 12.08 6.97 -31.49
C LYS A 426 10.94 6.10 -30.94
N VAL A 427 9.87 6.03 -31.66
CA VAL A 427 8.76 5.11 -31.36
C VAL A 427 9.15 3.72 -31.82
N ILE A 428 9.14 2.76 -30.92
CA ILE A 428 9.45 1.35 -31.19
C ILE A 428 8.18 0.63 -31.59
N GLU A 429 7.15 0.74 -30.75
CA GLU A 429 5.87 0.10 -30.99
C GLU A 429 4.75 0.88 -30.30
N VAL A 430 3.57 0.88 -30.92
CA VAL A 430 2.34 1.42 -30.34
C VAL A 430 1.27 0.36 -30.41
N ILE A 431 0.75 -0.02 -29.26
CA ILE A 431 -0.49 -0.80 -29.17
C ILE A 431 -1.65 0.12 -28.82
N ARG A 432 -2.84 -0.18 -29.34
CA ARG A 432 -4.05 0.60 -29.06
C ARG A 432 -5.21 -0.28 -28.69
N PHE A 433 -6.02 0.25 -27.79
CA PHE A 433 -7.28 -0.31 -27.33
C PHE A 433 -8.44 0.52 -27.85
N LYS A 434 -9.56 -0.11 -28.15
CA LYS A 434 -10.83 0.60 -28.20
C LYS A 434 -11.24 1.01 -26.80
N THR A 435 -11.74 2.22 -26.64
CA THR A 435 -12.24 2.68 -25.33
C THR A 435 -13.71 2.34 -25.18
N ALA A 436 -14.09 1.99 -23.95
CA ALA A 436 -15.48 1.78 -23.56
C ALA A 436 -15.69 2.22 -22.12
N LYS A 437 -16.90 2.65 -21.79
CA LYS A 437 -17.29 2.80 -20.39
C LYS A 437 -17.35 1.43 -19.73
N ILE A 438 -17.09 1.39 -18.44
CA ILE A 438 -17.23 0.15 -17.66
C ILE A 438 -18.67 -0.37 -17.74
N PRO A 439 -18.86 -1.70 -17.69
CA PRO A 439 -20.20 -2.30 -17.69
C PRO A 439 -21.07 -1.81 -16.54
N GLU A 440 -22.39 -1.76 -16.75
CA GLU A 440 -23.35 -1.31 -15.73
C GLU A 440 -23.32 -2.17 -14.47
N GLU A 441 -22.98 -3.44 -14.55
CA GLU A 441 -22.79 -4.34 -13.40
C GLU A 441 -21.65 -3.87 -12.51
N VAL A 442 -20.55 -3.43 -13.08
CA VAL A 442 -19.40 -2.86 -12.35
C VAL A 442 -19.72 -1.46 -11.84
N ALA A 443 -20.32 -0.63 -12.73
CA ALA A 443 -20.76 0.72 -12.39
C ALA A 443 -21.70 0.73 -11.17
N GLY A 444 -22.68 -0.20 -11.15
CA GLY A 444 -23.65 -0.35 -10.06
C GLY A 444 -22.98 -0.67 -8.72
N VAL A 445 -21.93 -1.49 -8.70
CA VAL A 445 -21.17 -1.78 -7.45
C VAL A 445 -20.38 -0.55 -6.98
N ILE A 446 -19.79 0.21 -7.91
CA ILE A 446 -19.11 1.47 -7.56
C ILE A 446 -20.11 2.46 -6.96
N ASP A 447 -21.27 2.64 -7.60
CA ASP A 447 -22.32 3.54 -7.15
C ASP A 447 -22.89 3.13 -5.78
N GLU A 448 -23.07 1.82 -5.53
CA GLU A 448 -23.49 1.25 -4.25
C GLU A 448 -22.52 1.64 -3.11
N PHE A 449 -21.22 1.38 -3.29
CA PHE A 449 -20.23 1.67 -2.24
C PHE A 449 -19.99 3.17 -2.06
N PHE A 450 -20.00 3.94 -3.14
CA PHE A 450 -19.86 5.39 -3.08
C PHE A 450 -21.04 6.04 -2.37
N LYS A 451 -22.27 5.55 -2.65
CA LYS A 451 -23.47 5.97 -1.95
C LYS A 451 -23.43 5.64 -0.46
N ALA A 452 -23.05 4.41 -0.10
CA ALA A 452 -22.92 4.01 1.29
C ALA A 452 -21.93 4.90 2.05
N LYS A 453 -20.76 5.20 1.47
CA LYS A 453 -19.79 6.15 2.03
C LYS A 453 -20.40 7.54 2.25
N SER A 454 -21.16 8.05 1.28
CA SER A 454 -21.77 9.37 1.34
C SER A 454 -22.86 9.43 2.39
N ASP A 455 -23.73 8.43 2.44
CA ASP A 455 -24.83 8.33 3.39
C ASP A 455 -24.32 8.21 4.84
N TYR A 456 -23.34 7.33 5.08
CA TYR A 456 -22.76 7.17 6.43
C TYR A 456 -21.97 8.40 6.88
N LYS A 457 -21.40 9.19 5.97
CA LYS A 457 -20.80 10.50 6.32
C LYS A 457 -21.86 11.47 6.89
N ILE A 458 -23.05 11.48 6.31
CA ILE A 458 -24.19 12.30 6.77
C ILE A 458 -24.70 11.78 8.12
N ILE A 459 -24.93 10.48 8.24
CA ILE A 459 -25.45 9.85 9.46
C ILE A 459 -24.48 10.08 10.62
N HIS A 460 -23.19 9.85 10.43
CA HIS A 460 -22.17 10.07 11.45
C HIS A 460 -22.18 11.52 11.94
N LYS A 461 -22.12 12.49 11.02
CA LYS A 461 -22.15 13.91 11.40
C LYS A 461 -23.44 14.30 12.13
N LYS A 462 -24.57 13.74 11.74
CA LYS A 462 -25.85 13.96 12.42
C LYS A 462 -25.80 13.43 13.85
N TYR A 463 -25.37 12.18 14.05
CA TYR A 463 -25.34 11.57 15.37
C TYR A 463 -24.27 12.20 16.28
N GLU A 464 -23.12 12.59 15.73
CA GLU A 464 -22.10 13.35 16.46
C GLU A 464 -22.66 14.68 17.01
N ASN A 465 -23.46 15.41 16.22
CA ASN A 465 -24.09 16.64 16.64
C ASN A 465 -25.22 16.43 17.64
N GLU A 466 -26.03 15.34 17.50
CA GLU A 466 -27.20 15.09 18.33
C GLU A 466 -26.85 14.42 19.67
N TYR A 467 -25.87 13.53 19.68
CA TYR A 467 -25.58 12.62 20.81
C TYR A 467 -24.16 12.76 21.36
N GLY A 468 -23.28 13.45 20.64
CA GLY A 468 -21.86 13.56 20.98
C GLY A 468 -20.99 12.46 20.36
N GLU A 469 -19.67 12.68 20.41
CA GLU A 469 -18.68 11.83 19.73
C GLU A 469 -18.61 10.39 20.27
N PHE A 470 -18.90 10.19 21.56
CA PHE A 470 -18.74 8.90 22.26
C PHE A 470 -20.03 8.11 22.44
N ASP A 471 -21.15 8.60 21.91
CA ASP A 471 -22.41 7.83 21.93
C ASP A 471 -22.31 6.60 21.03
N GLU A 472 -22.88 5.48 21.45
CA GLU A 472 -22.82 4.20 20.74
C GLU A 472 -23.30 4.31 19.27
N ARG A 473 -24.33 5.12 19.02
CA ARG A 473 -24.86 5.36 17.66
C ARG A 473 -23.86 6.12 16.78
N THR A 474 -23.15 7.08 17.36
CA THR A 474 -22.11 7.84 16.67
C THR A 474 -20.93 6.95 16.34
N LEU A 475 -20.51 6.12 17.31
CA LEU A 475 -19.43 5.16 17.13
C LEU A 475 -19.75 4.10 16.07
N GLU A 476 -20.98 3.56 16.06
CA GLU A 476 -21.42 2.63 15.02
C GLU A 476 -21.46 3.30 13.64
N ALA A 477 -21.97 4.53 13.54
CA ALA A 477 -21.98 5.28 12.28
C ALA A 477 -20.56 5.57 11.76
N ALA A 478 -19.63 5.92 12.66
CA ALA A 478 -18.22 6.08 12.32
C ALA A 478 -17.59 4.80 11.78
N PHE A 479 -17.89 3.67 12.42
CA PHE A 479 -17.46 2.35 11.98
C PHE A 479 -18.00 1.99 10.58
N ARG A 480 -19.30 2.19 10.33
CA ARG A 480 -19.92 1.94 9.01
C ARG A 480 -19.33 2.85 7.93
N LEU A 481 -19.06 4.10 8.25
CA LEU A 481 -18.36 5.02 7.35
C LEU A 481 -16.96 4.53 7.01
N LEU A 482 -16.21 4.05 8.01
CA LEU A 482 -14.86 3.48 7.80
C LEU A 482 -14.92 2.26 6.86
N MET A 483 -15.83 1.31 7.11
CA MET A 483 -16.00 0.13 6.26
C MET A 483 -16.37 0.50 4.82
N SER A 484 -17.25 1.49 4.65
CA SER A 484 -17.63 2.00 3.32
C SER A 484 -16.46 2.65 2.59
N LYS A 485 -15.62 3.43 3.29
CA LYS A 485 -14.38 4.00 2.72
C LYS A 485 -13.39 2.91 2.27
N LYS A 486 -13.19 1.87 3.09
CA LYS A 486 -12.33 0.72 2.75
C LYS A 486 -12.86 -0.02 1.52
N SER A 487 -14.17 -0.22 1.42
CA SER A 487 -14.80 -0.89 0.27
C SER A 487 -14.63 -0.10 -1.03
N VAL A 488 -14.88 1.21 -1.01
CA VAL A 488 -14.71 2.09 -2.18
C VAL A 488 -13.25 2.08 -2.65
N ASN A 489 -12.31 2.29 -1.73
CA ASN A 489 -10.88 2.36 -2.07
C ASN A 489 -10.33 0.99 -2.54
N GLY A 490 -10.86 -0.10 -1.98
CA GLY A 490 -10.49 -1.46 -2.36
C GLY A 490 -10.92 -1.85 -3.78
N LEU A 491 -11.93 -1.21 -4.37
CA LEU A 491 -12.39 -1.49 -5.73
C LEU A 491 -11.29 -1.37 -6.78
N TYR A 492 -10.54 -0.27 -6.74
CA TYR A 492 -9.42 -0.07 -7.64
C TYR A 492 -8.37 -1.19 -7.49
N GLY A 493 -8.00 -1.55 -6.26
CA GLY A 493 -7.05 -2.62 -5.99
C GLY A 493 -7.45 -3.97 -6.58
N VAL A 494 -8.76 -4.23 -6.73
CA VAL A 494 -9.26 -5.42 -7.43
C VAL A 494 -8.86 -5.40 -8.90
N PHE A 495 -9.05 -4.28 -9.61
CA PHE A 495 -8.69 -4.16 -11.03
C PHE A 495 -7.18 -4.08 -11.26
N ALA A 496 -6.43 -3.51 -10.32
CA ALA A 496 -4.97 -3.41 -10.39
C ALA A 496 -4.24 -4.72 -9.99
N THR A 497 -4.98 -5.77 -9.60
CA THR A 497 -4.38 -7.06 -9.28
C THR A 497 -3.84 -7.71 -10.55
N PHE A 498 -2.52 -7.98 -10.59
CA PHE A 498 -1.90 -8.70 -11.69
C PHE A 498 -2.53 -10.10 -11.84
N PRO A 499 -2.97 -10.49 -13.04
CA PRO A 499 -3.75 -11.70 -13.22
C PRO A 499 -2.95 -12.99 -13.02
N LEU A 500 -1.66 -12.94 -13.25
CA LEU A 500 -0.79 -14.09 -13.19
C LEU A 500 0.01 -14.08 -11.89
N ARG A 501 0.18 -15.25 -11.28
CA ARG A 501 0.96 -15.40 -10.05
C ARG A 501 1.93 -16.54 -10.19
N PRO A 502 3.17 -16.38 -9.69
CA PRO A 502 4.07 -17.51 -9.56
C PRO A 502 3.46 -18.56 -8.63
N GLU A 503 3.71 -19.80 -8.94
CA GLU A 503 3.41 -20.91 -8.03
C GLU A 503 4.59 -21.10 -7.09
N ILE A 504 4.32 -20.98 -5.80
CA ILE A 504 5.32 -21.07 -4.74
C ILE A 504 4.96 -22.25 -3.84
N ASP A 505 5.92 -23.10 -3.55
CA ASP A 505 5.82 -24.16 -2.55
C ASP A 505 6.57 -23.74 -1.28
N LEU A 506 5.93 -23.96 -0.13
CA LEU A 506 6.54 -23.74 1.17
C LEU A 506 6.79 -25.09 1.84
N ASP A 507 8.06 -25.36 2.12
CA ASP A 507 8.50 -26.58 2.79
C ASP A 507 9.59 -26.24 3.80
N PHE A 508 9.26 -26.33 5.06
CA PHE A 508 10.18 -25.99 6.15
C PHE A 508 11.31 -27.01 6.33
N ASP A 509 11.25 -28.19 5.69
CA ASP A 509 12.38 -29.13 5.67
C ASP A 509 13.50 -28.66 4.73
N ARG A 510 13.24 -27.70 3.84
CA ARG A 510 14.24 -27.06 3.00
C ARG A 510 14.90 -25.90 3.74
N MET A 511 15.89 -26.21 4.55
CA MET A 511 16.54 -25.30 5.49
C MET A 511 17.04 -24.00 4.86
N ASP A 512 17.66 -24.07 3.68
CA ASP A 512 18.27 -22.91 3.00
C ASP A 512 17.25 -22.10 2.19
N GLU A 513 16.16 -22.72 1.74
CA GLU A 513 15.16 -22.10 0.86
C GLU A 513 13.77 -22.69 1.11
N PRO A 514 13.12 -22.35 2.23
CA PRO A 514 11.77 -22.85 2.53
C PRO A 514 10.75 -22.53 1.45
N PHE A 515 10.81 -21.30 0.89
CA PHE A 515 9.98 -20.87 -0.22
C PHE A 515 10.67 -21.15 -1.55
N LYS A 516 10.10 -22.02 -2.35
CA LYS A 516 10.60 -22.35 -3.69
C LYS A 516 9.59 -21.96 -4.76
N VAL A 517 10.00 -21.14 -5.71
CA VAL A 517 9.21 -20.88 -6.90
C VAL A 517 9.22 -22.13 -7.79
N ILE A 518 8.06 -22.78 -7.90
CA ILE A 518 7.89 -23.99 -8.74
C ILE A 518 7.61 -23.59 -10.18
N LYS A 519 6.75 -22.57 -10.37
CA LYS A 519 6.40 -22.02 -11.68
C LYS A 519 6.59 -20.51 -11.64
N SER A 520 7.60 -20.03 -12.34
CA SER A 520 7.80 -18.60 -12.58
C SER A 520 6.79 -18.07 -13.60
N MET A 521 6.52 -16.77 -13.58
CA MET A 521 5.71 -16.08 -14.57
C MET A 521 6.59 -15.09 -15.32
N ASN A 522 7.39 -15.62 -16.26
CA ASN A 522 8.18 -14.82 -17.17
C ASN A 522 7.33 -14.36 -18.37
N PRO A 523 7.75 -13.36 -19.15
CA PRO A 523 7.00 -12.89 -20.32
C PRO A 523 6.65 -14.00 -21.33
N GLU A 524 7.50 -14.99 -21.50
CA GLU A 524 7.23 -16.16 -22.36
C GLU A 524 6.09 -17.05 -21.85
N ASP A 525 5.81 -17.04 -20.55
CA ASP A 525 4.74 -17.84 -19.92
C ASP A 525 3.37 -17.13 -19.92
N TYR A 526 3.33 -15.85 -20.30
CA TYR A 526 2.12 -15.02 -20.14
C TYR A 526 0.92 -15.55 -20.94
N GLU A 527 1.15 -16.05 -22.15
CA GLU A 527 0.06 -16.58 -22.98
C GLU A 527 -0.58 -17.83 -22.36
N GLU A 528 0.24 -18.75 -21.84
CA GLU A 528 -0.24 -19.95 -21.16
C GLU A 528 -0.96 -19.58 -19.86
N GLY A 529 -0.36 -18.72 -19.04
CA GLY A 529 -0.94 -18.26 -17.78
C GLY A 529 -2.27 -17.54 -17.98
N LEU A 530 -2.41 -16.72 -19.04
CA LEU A 530 -3.67 -16.07 -19.39
C LEU A 530 -4.74 -17.07 -19.82
N ASN A 531 -4.38 -18.10 -20.59
CA ASN A 531 -5.33 -19.15 -20.97
C ASN A 531 -5.86 -19.89 -19.73
N GLU A 532 -5.01 -20.18 -18.76
CA GLU A 532 -5.40 -20.72 -17.47
C GLU A 532 -6.30 -19.72 -16.70
N TYR A 533 -5.88 -18.46 -16.59
CA TYR A 533 -6.66 -17.40 -15.94
C TYR A 533 -8.08 -17.29 -16.48
N TYR A 534 -8.25 -17.27 -17.81
CA TYR A 534 -9.56 -17.17 -18.44
C TYR A 534 -10.38 -18.46 -18.34
N SER A 535 -9.77 -19.61 -18.11
CA SER A 535 -10.47 -20.88 -17.89
C SER A 535 -11.19 -20.93 -16.53
N HIS A 536 -10.69 -20.20 -15.54
CA HIS A 536 -11.24 -20.21 -14.19
C HIS A 536 -12.49 -19.31 -14.06
N ARG A 537 -13.62 -19.93 -13.72
CA ARG A 537 -14.92 -19.24 -13.58
C ARG A 537 -14.93 -18.17 -12.45
N SER A 538 -14.02 -18.23 -11.50
CA SER A 538 -13.88 -17.22 -10.44
C SER A 538 -13.28 -15.91 -10.92
N ASN A 539 -12.61 -15.88 -12.06
CA ASN A 539 -11.95 -14.71 -12.62
C ASN A 539 -12.94 -13.91 -13.49
N PHE A 540 -12.89 -12.60 -13.38
CA PHE A 540 -13.79 -11.67 -14.08
C PHE A 540 -13.12 -10.31 -14.31
N ILE A 541 -11.86 -10.12 -13.88
CA ILE A 541 -11.14 -8.86 -13.89
C ILE A 541 -10.43 -8.68 -15.22
N HIS A 542 -10.47 -7.46 -15.71
CA HIS A 542 -9.77 -7.03 -16.90
C HIS A 542 -8.63 -6.09 -16.50
N TYR A 543 -7.40 -6.61 -16.49
CA TYR A 543 -6.21 -5.91 -15.97
C TYR A 543 -5.92 -4.54 -16.61
N PRO A 544 -6.09 -4.34 -17.93
CA PRO A 544 -5.89 -3.03 -18.57
C PRO A 544 -6.65 -1.89 -17.89
N ILE A 545 -7.85 -2.16 -17.33
CA ILE A 545 -8.65 -1.15 -16.62
C ILE A 545 -7.91 -0.60 -15.42
N GLY A 546 -7.20 -1.45 -14.66
CA GLY A 546 -6.40 -1.01 -13.52
C GLY A 546 -5.27 -0.06 -13.93
N CYS A 547 -4.59 -0.37 -15.05
CA CYS A 547 -3.53 0.47 -15.59
C CYS A 547 -4.06 1.83 -16.08
N GLU A 548 -5.15 1.82 -16.81
CA GLU A 548 -5.79 3.02 -17.35
C GLU A 548 -6.36 3.92 -16.25
N THR A 549 -6.83 3.35 -15.15
CA THR A 549 -7.39 4.12 -14.01
C THR A 549 -6.34 5.04 -13.40
N THR A 550 -5.14 4.55 -13.15
CA THR A 550 -4.06 5.40 -12.60
C THR A 550 -3.55 6.42 -13.62
N ALA A 551 -3.51 6.06 -14.89
CA ALA A 551 -3.17 7.00 -15.95
C ALA A 551 -4.18 8.15 -16.04
N ALA A 552 -5.48 7.84 -15.97
CA ALA A 552 -6.54 8.84 -15.95
C ALA A 552 -6.44 9.74 -14.71
N ALA A 553 -6.19 9.16 -13.53
CA ALA A 553 -6.03 9.91 -12.28
C ALA A 553 -4.85 10.89 -12.33
N ARG A 554 -3.68 10.43 -12.83
CA ARG A 554 -2.51 11.32 -13.00
C ARG A 554 -2.80 12.45 -13.97
N TYR A 555 -3.49 12.15 -15.07
CA TYR A 555 -3.84 13.15 -16.07
C TYR A 555 -4.82 14.19 -15.50
N GLU A 556 -5.81 13.77 -14.73
CA GLU A 556 -6.75 14.70 -14.09
C GLU A 556 -6.08 15.57 -13.03
N LEU A 557 -5.25 14.99 -12.17
CA LEU A 557 -4.47 15.75 -11.19
C LEU A 557 -3.65 16.83 -11.90
N TRP A 558 -3.01 16.47 -13.02
CA TRP A 558 -2.22 17.38 -13.82
C TRP A 558 -3.07 18.51 -14.43
N GLU A 559 -4.31 18.27 -14.89
CA GLU A 559 -5.22 19.32 -15.37
C GLU A 559 -5.49 20.38 -14.30
N TYR A 560 -5.69 19.96 -13.04
CA TYR A 560 -5.85 20.91 -11.93
C TYR A 560 -4.56 21.63 -11.59
N MET A 561 -3.42 20.97 -11.69
CA MET A 561 -2.12 21.63 -11.50
C MET A 561 -1.88 22.73 -12.54
N GLU A 562 -2.27 22.52 -13.80
CA GLU A 562 -2.22 23.57 -14.84
C GLU A 562 -3.15 24.75 -14.53
N VAL A 563 -4.35 24.49 -14.04
CA VAL A 563 -5.33 25.52 -13.68
C VAL A 563 -4.88 26.33 -12.46
N ILE A 564 -4.27 25.69 -11.47
CA ILE A 564 -3.70 26.35 -10.29
C ILE A 564 -2.48 27.21 -10.69
N GLY A 565 -1.67 26.69 -11.61
CA GLY A 565 -0.37 27.24 -11.98
C GLY A 565 0.74 26.64 -11.14
N TYR A 566 1.75 26.09 -11.81
CA TYR A 566 2.82 25.33 -11.15
C TYR A 566 3.55 26.13 -10.06
N GLU A 567 3.70 27.43 -10.23
CA GLU A 567 4.34 28.34 -9.28
C GLU A 567 3.58 28.47 -7.95
N ASN A 568 2.29 28.17 -7.96
CA ASN A 568 1.42 28.25 -6.78
C ASN A 568 1.27 26.92 -6.06
N ILE A 569 1.74 25.80 -6.63
CA ILE A 569 1.66 24.49 -6.01
C ILE A 569 2.79 24.32 -5.00
N LEU A 570 2.48 23.86 -3.81
CA LEU A 570 3.43 23.53 -2.76
C LEU A 570 3.82 22.07 -2.81
N TYR A 571 2.81 21.20 -2.96
CA TYR A 571 2.96 19.75 -2.93
C TYR A 571 1.73 19.07 -3.54
N CYS A 572 1.90 17.88 -4.08
CA CYS A 572 0.77 17.03 -4.48
C CYS A 572 1.05 15.57 -4.08
N ASP A 573 -0.03 14.83 -3.81
CA ASP A 573 0.03 13.43 -3.44
C ASP A 573 -1.18 12.65 -3.96
N THR A 574 -1.00 11.98 -5.08
CA THR A 574 -1.96 11.05 -5.68
C THR A 574 -3.31 11.68 -6.03
N ASP A 575 -4.04 12.19 -5.06
CA ASP A 575 -5.41 12.71 -5.13
C ASP A 575 -5.55 14.08 -4.46
N SER A 576 -4.46 14.66 -3.95
CA SER A 576 -4.49 15.93 -3.25
C SER A 576 -3.45 16.92 -3.78
N ILE A 577 -3.76 18.21 -3.67
CA ILE A 577 -2.86 19.32 -4.01
C ILE A 577 -2.87 20.33 -2.86
N PHE A 578 -1.68 20.69 -2.39
CA PHE A 578 -1.46 21.82 -1.49
C PHE A 578 -0.96 23.00 -2.31
N TYR A 579 -1.62 24.15 -2.18
CA TYR A 579 -1.35 25.30 -3.06
C TYR A 579 -1.57 26.65 -2.39
N ILE A 580 -0.96 27.69 -2.93
CA ILE A 580 -1.23 29.07 -2.55
C ILE A 580 -2.62 29.42 -3.11
N LYS A 581 -3.58 29.61 -2.23
CA LYS A 581 -4.97 29.85 -2.58
C LYS A 581 -5.26 31.36 -2.59
N THR A 582 -5.55 31.88 -3.76
CA THR A 582 -6.09 33.22 -3.95
C THR A 582 -7.52 33.14 -4.48
N PRO A 583 -8.32 34.20 -4.37
CA PRO A 583 -9.67 34.22 -4.98
C PRO A 583 -9.68 33.88 -6.46
N GLU A 584 -8.66 34.30 -7.21
CA GLU A 584 -8.53 34.04 -8.64
C GLU A 584 -8.26 32.57 -8.93
N ILE A 585 -7.36 31.93 -8.17
CA ILE A 585 -7.06 30.51 -8.31
C ILE A 585 -8.30 29.69 -7.95
N GLN A 586 -8.98 30.04 -6.87
CA GLN A 586 -10.22 29.36 -6.48
C GLN A 586 -11.28 29.47 -7.57
N ALA A 587 -11.47 30.63 -8.15
CA ALA A 587 -12.42 30.83 -9.25
C ALA A 587 -12.08 29.96 -10.48
N ARG A 588 -10.80 29.78 -10.81
CA ARG A 588 -10.37 28.89 -11.90
C ARG A 588 -10.67 27.42 -11.59
N ILE A 589 -10.41 26.97 -10.36
CA ILE A 589 -10.75 25.63 -9.89
C ILE A 589 -12.26 25.40 -9.97
N ASP A 590 -13.06 26.35 -9.49
CA ASP A 590 -14.52 26.27 -9.49
C ASP A 590 -15.09 26.21 -10.91
N ALA A 591 -14.49 26.96 -11.85
CA ALA A 591 -14.86 26.92 -13.26
C ALA A 591 -14.59 25.54 -13.88
N LEU A 592 -13.42 24.94 -13.60
CA LEU A 592 -13.10 23.60 -14.08
C LEU A 592 -14.04 22.54 -13.46
N ASN A 593 -14.30 22.61 -12.14
CA ASN A 593 -15.27 21.77 -11.46
C ASN A 593 -16.68 21.89 -12.09
N ALA A 594 -17.12 23.11 -12.38
CA ALA A 594 -18.42 23.35 -13.01
C ALA A 594 -18.49 22.78 -14.44
N GLN A 595 -17.40 22.85 -15.19
CA GLN A 595 -17.28 22.24 -16.51
C GLN A 595 -17.40 20.71 -16.42
N LYS A 596 -16.62 20.07 -15.53
CA LYS A 596 -16.62 18.63 -15.35
C LYS A 596 -17.97 18.09 -14.88
N ARG A 597 -18.66 18.76 -13.97
CA ARG A 597 -19.98 18.39 -13.48
C ARG A 597 -21.06 18.30 -14.57
N LYS A 598 -20.87 18.93 -15.73
CA LYS A 598 -21.84 18.83 -16.84
C LYS A 598 -21.98 17.42 -17.40
N SER A 599 -20.91 16.63 -17.37
CA SER A 599 -20.86 15.26 -17.92
C SER A 599 -20.54 14.20 -16.87
N ALA A 600 -20.13 14.61 -15.66
CA ALA A 600 -19.77 13.67 -14.58
C ALA A 600 -20.97 12.85 -14.12
N PRO A 601 -20.81 11.55 -13.89
CA PRO A 601 -21.81 10.75 -13.21
C PRO A 601 -22.01 11.21 -11.76
N PHE A 602 -23.14 10.88 -11.16
CA PHE A 602 -23.44 11.23 -9.78
C PHE A 602 -24.31 10.15 -9.13
N ILE A 603 -24.25 10.09 -7.81
CA ILE A 603 -25.25 9.37 -7.00
C ILE A 603 -26.14 10.38 -6.27
N THR A 604 -27.27 9.91 -5.76
CA THR A 604 -28.13 10.71 -4.86
C THR A 604 -27.91 10.23 -3.44
N ASP A 605 -27.51 11.14 -2.55
CA ASP A 605 -27.27 10.86 -1.14
C ASP A 605 -28.58 10.74 -0.33
N LEU A 606 -28.46 10.44 0.96
CA LEU A 606 -29.58 10.27 1.89
C LEU A 606 -30.47 11.52 1.98
N ASN A 607 -29.93 12.72 1.76
CA ASN A 607 -30.66 13.98 1.80
C ASN A 607 -31.26 14.38 0.45
N GLY A 608 -31.10 13.55 -0.59
CA GLY A 608 -31.57 13.85 -1.94
C GLY A 608 -30.63 14.74 -2.77
N ASN A 609 -29.43 15.04 -2.28
CA ASN A 609 -28.46 15.85 -3.00
C ASN A 609 -27.68 15.00 -4.03
N LYS A 610 -27.32 15.64 -5.15
CA LYS A 610 -26.41 15.03 -6.12
C LYS A 610 -24.98 15.09 -5.61
N VAL A 611 -24.35 13.93 -5.50
CA VAL A 611 -22.93 13.78 -5.17
C VAL A 611 -22.19 13.32 -6.42
N TYR A 612 -21.44 14.23 -7.02
CA TYR A 612 -20.72 13.96 -8.26
C TYR A 612 -19.44 13.19 -8.01
N TYR A 613 -19.10 12.33 -8.95
CA TYR A 613 -17.76 11.79 -9.08
C TYR A 613 -16.84 12.85 -9.67
N ASP A 614 -15.53 12.64 -9.48
CA ASP A 614 -14.52 13.41 -10.22
C ASP A 614 -14.57 14.93 -9.94
N VAL A 615 -14.74 15.28 -8.66
CA VAL A 615 -14.76 16.66 -8.20
C VAL A 615 -13.61 16.90 -7.25
N PHE A 616 -12.85 17.95 -7.53
CA PHE A 616 -11.82 18.46 -6.63
C PHE A 616 -12.47 19.30 -5.54
N GLU A 617 -12.42 18.82 -4.30
CA GLU A 617 -13.04 19.47 -3.15
C GLU A 617 -12.00 20.25 -2.36
N SER A 618 -12.38 21.45 -1.90
CA SER A 618 -11.57 22.21 -0.95
C SER A 618 -11.72 21.61 0.45
N GLU A 619 -10.61 21.21 1.03
CA GLU A 619 -10.47 20.90 2.45
C GLU A 619 -10.22 22.19 3.26
N PRO A 620 -10.24 22.14 4.61
CA PRO A 620 -9.91 23.30 5.44
C PRO A 620 -8.55 23.91 5.09
N ASP A 621 -8.47 25.22 5.08
CA ASP A 621 -7.25 25.95 4.77
C ASP A 621 -6.18 25.72 5.87
N LEU A 622 -4.95 26.02 5.57
CA LEU A 622 -3.80 25.79 6.44
C LEU A 622 -3.12 27.10 6.83
N LEU A 623 -2.48 27.14 7.97
CA LEU A 623 -1.69 28.30 8.45
C LEU A 623 -0.23 28.25 7.99
N ALA A 624 0.34 27.06 7.87
CA ALA A 624 1.70 26.87 7.39
C ALA A 624 1.88 25.51 6.73
N PHE A 625 2.86 25.40 5.84
CA PHE A 625 3.23 24.17 5.13
C PHE A 625 4.74 24.06 4.95
N LYS A 626 5.27 22.82 5.01
CA LYS A 626 6.64 22.50 4.63
C LYS A 626 6.68 21.13 3.96
N GLY A 627 7.22 21.10 2.75
CA GLY A 627 7.48 19.85 2.03
C GLY A 627 8.97 19.59 1.89
N LEU A 628 9.40 18.36 2.07
CA LEU A 628 10.79 17.94 1.88
C LEU A 628 10.95 17.16 0.57
N HIS A 629 10.18 16.08 0.44
CA HIS A 629 10.16 15.19 -0.74
C HIS A 629 8.86 14.38 -0.76
N SER A 630 8.71 13.49 -1.74
CA SER A 630 7.54 12.59 -1.85
C SER A 630 7.26 11.86 -0.53
N LYS A 631 6.01 11.94 -0.06
CA LYS A 631 5.55 11.35 1.20
C LYS A 631 6.28 11.84 2.46
N CYS A 632 6.89 13.03 2.38
CA CYS A 632 7.54 13.68 3.53
C CYS A 632 7.21 15.17 3.56
N TYR A 633 6.18 15.54 4.32
CA TYR A 633 5.72 16.90 4.48
C TYR A 633 5.00 17.08 5.82
N ALA A 634 4.88 18.33 6.25
CA ALA A 634 4.09 18.68 7.43
C ALA A 634 3.37 20.00 7.22
N TYR A 635 2.30 20.22 7.97
CA TYR A 635 1.51 21.44 7.90
C TYR A 635 0.82 21.77 9.24
N VAL A 636 0.49 23.05 9.41
CA VAL A 636 -0.25 23.56 10.56
C VAL A 636 -1.68 23.86 10.10
N THR A 637 -2.66 23.27 10.80
CA THR A 637 -4.08 23.48 10.52
C THR A 637 -4.58 24.83 11.06
N GLU A 638 -5.79 25.27 10.69
CA GLU A 638 -6.46 26.44 11.25
C GLU A 638 -6.65 26.39 12.77
N LYS A 639 -6.58 25.19 13.35
CA LYS A 639 -6.65 24.97 14.81
C LYS A 639 -5.29 25.00 15.49
N GLU A 640 -4.25 25.42 14.78
CA GLU A 640 -2.85 25.40 15.23
C GLU A 640 -2.34 23.99 15.61
N GLU A 641 -2.88 22.97 14.95
CA GLU A 641 -2.44 21.57 15.12
C GLU A 641 -1.41 21.23 14.04
N LEU A 642 -0.25 20.67 14.43
CA LEU A 642 0.70 20.12 13.47
C LEU A 642 0.21 18.75 12.96
N LYS A 643 0.22 18.59 11.65
CA LYS A 643 0.13 17.26 11.01
C LYS A 643 1.36 17.01 10.18
N ALA A 644 1.96 15.84 10.36
CA ALA A 644 3.12 15.42 9.59
C ALA A 644 2.85 14.07 8.92
N VAL A 645 3.28 13.96 7.68
CA VAL A 645 3.24 12.72 6.89
C VAL A 645 4.67 12.41 6.49
N ILE A 646 5.23 11.34 7.01
CA ILE A 646 6.59 10.91 6.72
C ILE A 646 6.53 9.39 6.46
N ALA A 647 6.75 9.00 5.21
CA ALA A 647 6.64 7.60 4.82
C ALA A 647 7.61 6.71 5.60
N GLY A 648 7.09 5.63 6.14
CA GLY A 648 7.88 4.67 6.92
C GLY A 648 8.20 5.10 8.37
N VAL A 649 7.72 6.28 8.81
CA VAL A 649 7.97 6.81 10.15
C VAL A 649 6.70 6.73 10.98
N PRO A 650 6.69 6.04 12.12
CA PRO A 650 5.56 6.04 13.04
C PRO A 650 5.29 7.43 13.64
N GLU A 651 4.04 7.71 13.95
CA GLU A 651 3.61 9.00 14.53
C GLU A 651 4.34 9.40 15.82
N ARG A 652 4.94 8.46 16.54
CA ARG A 652 5.70 8.69 17.80
C ARG A 652 7.18 8.97 17.60
N THR A 653 7.59 9.40 16.45
CA THR A 653 8.99 9.58 16.12
C THR A 653 9.51 10.95 16.55
N VAL A 654 10.78 11.00 16.95
CA VAL A 654 11.50 12.25 17.20
C VAL A 654 11.69 12.99 15.87
N ILE A 655 11.19 14.21 15.78
CA ILE A 655 11.27 15.06 14.57
C ILE A 655 12.30 16.18 14.67
N GLY A 656 13.00 16.33 15.81
CA GLY A 656 14.02 17.34 16.01
C GLY A 656 14.53 17.38 17.44
N LEU A 657 15.44 18.31 17.68
CA LEU A 657 15.89 18.68 19.01
C LEU A 657 15.50 20.14 19.25
N ASP A 658 15.03 20.44 20.45
CA ASP A 658 14.76 21.82 20.86
C ASP A 658 16.07 22.59 21.14
N GLN A 659 15.94 23.86 21.53
CA GLN A 659 17.09 24.71 21.83
C GLN A 659 17.95 24.20 23.02
N ASP A 660 17.37 23.34 23.88
CA ASP A 660 18.02 22.69 25.00
C ASP A 660 18.54 21.29 24.67
N ASN A 661 18.54 20.91 23.37
CA ASN A 661 18.98 19.59 22.88
C ASN A 661 18.08 18.43 23.33
N LYS A 662 16.80 18.70 23.68
CA LYS A 662 15.82 17.68 24.05
C LYS A 662 15.05 17.22 22.83
N PRO A 663 14.70 15.93 22.73
CA PRO A 663 13.97 15.41 21.58
C PRO A 663 12.58 16.03 21.47
N ILE A 664 12.27 16.56 20.29
CA ILE A 664 10.93 16.96 19.89
C ILE A 664 10.29 15.74 19.24
N TYR A 665 9.22 15.24 19.82
CA TYR A 665 8.45 14.16 19.25
C TYR A 665 7.39 14.71 18.31
N LEU A 666 7.05 13.96 17.27
CA LEU A 666 5.83 14.18 16.49
C LEU A 666 4.61 14.26 17.43
N PHE A 667 4.67 13.49 18.55
CA PHE A 667 3.68 13.47 19.63
C PHE A 667 4.40 13.28 20.98
N ARG A 668 3.98 13.98 22.03
CA ARG A 668 4.60 13.89 23.36
C ARG A 668 4.16 12.63 24.10
N GLU A 669 5.12 11.76 24.45
CA GLU A 669 4.87 10.63 25.35
C GLU A 669 4.50 11.06 26.79
N GLU A 670 5.03 12.18 27.28
CA GLU A 670 4.79 12.68 28.64
C GLU A 670 3.32 13.05 28.89
N GLU A 671 2.56 13.43 27.87
CA GLU A 671 1.13 13.71 27.99
C GLU A 671 0.26 12.43 27.98
N LEU A 672 0.85 11.28 27.62
CA LEU A 672 0.20 9.98 27.66
C LEU A 672 0.54 9.19 28.94
N ALA A 673 1.63 9.52 29.62
CA ALA A 673 2.03 8.89 30.87
C ALA A 673 1.10 9.38 32.02
N GLY A 674 0.30 8.48 32.57
CA GLY A 674 -0.63 8.76 33.68
C GLY A 674 -2.10 8.86 33.29
N ILE A 675 -2.45 8.76 32.01
CA ILE A 675 -3.85 8.74 31.57
C ILE A 675 -4.37 7.29 31.59
N THR A 676 -5.42 7.01 32.37
CA THR A 676 -6.05 5.69 32.42
C THR A 676 -6.74 5.34 31.09
N LYS A 677 -6.99 4.03 30.87
CA LYS A 677 -7.70 3.54 29.67
C LYS A 677 -9.08 4.21 29.50
N GLU A 678 -9.83 4.42 30.60
CA GLU A 678 -11.12 5.12 30.60
C GLU A 678 -10.98 6.59 30.25
N GLN A 679 -9.94 7.26 30.74
CA GLN A 679 -9.63 8.64 30.38
C GLN A 679 -9.24 8.76 28.90
N ARG A 680 -8.44 7.79 28.38
CA ARG A 680 -8.10 7.75 26.95
C ARG A 680 -9.31 7.52 26.06
N LEU A 681 -10.30 6.79 26.52
CA LEU A 681 -11.55 6.54 25.77
C LEU A 681 -12.52 7.73 25.84
N LYS A 682 -12.49 8.51 26.93
CA LYS A 682 -13.40 9.63 27.17
C LYS A 682 -12.81 11.00 26.84
N ASP A 683 -11.51 11.06 26.52
CA ASP A 683 -10.81 12.34 26.36
C ASP A 683 -10.83 12.80 24.89
N PRO A 684 -11.37 14.01 24.62
CA PRO A 684 -11.28 14.64 23.31
C PRO A 684 -9.82 14.87 22.83
N LEU A 685 -8.84 14.88 23.75
CA LEU A 685 -7.42 14.92 23.45
C LEU A 685 -6.91 13.65 22.74
N ARG A 686 -7.69 12.58 22.69
CA ARG A 686 -7.38 11.37 21.93
C ARG A 686 -7.07 11.62 20.45
N LYS A 687 -7.61 12.68 19.88
CA LYS A 687 -7.37 13.12 18.49
C LYS A 687 -6.39 14.30 18.39
N LYS A 688 -5.90 14.84 19.49
CA LYS A 688 -5.12 16.08 19.52
C LYS A 688 -3.82 15.87 20.27
N TYR A 689 -2.81 15.48 19.55
CA TYR A 689 -1.45 15.54 20.04
C TYR A 689 -0.94 16.97 19.81
N PHE A 690 -0.88 17.77 20.88
CA PHE A 690 -0.37 19.14 20.81
C PHE A 690 1.13 19.15 20.94
N ILE A 691 1.81 19.49 19.87
CA ILE A 691 3.13 20.06 19.96
C ILE A 691 2.93 21.49 20.48
N LYS A 692 3.59 21.87 21.57
CA LYS A 692 3.43 23.21 22.17
C LYS A 692 3.73 24.34 21.21
N ASP A 693 4.62 24.11 20.23
CA ASP A 693 4.93 25.03 19.16
C ASP A 693 4.99 24.29 17.83
N PRO A 694 3.86 24.24 17.10
CA PRO A 694 3.79 23.57 15.81
C PRO A 694 4.69 24.22 14.74
N TYR A 695 4.98 25.50 14.85
CA TYR A 695 5.86 26.21 13.90
C TYR A 695 7.33 25.86 14.13
N ALA A 696 7.78 25.79 15.38
CA ALA A 696 9.13 25.34 15.70
C ALA A 696 9.36 23.89 15.24
N ALA A 697 8.38 23.02 15.43
CA ALA A 697 8.44 21.65 14.94
C ALA A 697 8.51 21.58 13.40
N LEU A 698 7.75 22.43 12.72
CA LEU A 698 7.79 22.54 11.26
C LEU A 698 9.16 23.04 10.76
N GLU A 699 9.75 24.00 11.44
CA GLU A 699 11.09 24.51 11.11
C GLU A 699 12.18 23.46 11.30
N ASN A 700 12.08 22.64 12.32
CA ASN A 700 13.04 21.58 12.64
C ASN A 700 12.94 20.33 11.73
N LEU A 701 11.89 20.20 10.94
CA LEU A 701 11.79 19.12 9.97
C LEU A 701 12.73 19.40 8.80
N HIS A 702 13.77 18.57 8.61
CA HIS A 702 14.76 18.72 7.54
C HIS A 702 15.30 17.37 7.04
N ASP A 703 15.90 17.34 5.83
CA ASP A 703 16.32 16.12 5.15
C ASP A 703 17.43 15.32 5.86
N ASP A 704 18.28 15.99 6.66
CA ASP A 704 19.37 15.34 7.41
C ASP A 704 18.91 14.73 8.74
N PHE A 705 17.60 14.70 8.97
CA PHE A 705 17.05 14.23 10.22
C PHE A 705 17.30 12.74 10.40
N LYS A 706 18.01 12.36 11.46
CA LYS A 706 18.22 10.96 11.84
C LYS A 706 17.05 10.49 12.69
N PHE A 707 16.24 9.67 12.13
CA PHE A 707 15.21 8.99 12.89
C PHE A 707 15.80 7.73 13.54
N LYS A 708 15.66 7.59 14.85
CA LYS A 708 15.72 6.28 15.48
C LYS A 708 14.40 5.58 15.16
N ILE A 709 14.33 4.94 14.00
CA ILE A 709 13.09 4.34 13.54
C ILE A 709 13.15 2.84 13.70
N ASN A 710 12.05 2.28 14.22
CA ASN A 710 11.70 0.87 14.05
C ASN A 710 11.31 0.51 12.61
N SER A 711 11.57 1.33 11.62
CA SER A 711 11.06 1.21 10.26
C SER A 711 12.04 0.61 9.26
N GLY A 712 13.29 0.53 9.60
CA GLY A 712 14.27 -0.15 8.80
C GLY A 712 14.51 -1.56 9.32
N VAL A 713 13.69 -2.51 8.95
CA VAL A 713 13.87 -3.89 9.38
C VAL A 713 14.55 -4.68 8.27
N THR A 714 15.77 -5.17 8.50
CA THR A 714 16.27 -6.31 7.76
C THR A 714 15.81 -7.56 8.48
N ALA A 715 15.01 -8.36 7.81
CA ALA A 715 14.65 -9.69 8.27
C ALA A 715 15.71 -10.68 7.74
N ARG A 716 16.35 -11.40 8.64
CA ARG A 716 17.16 -12.57 8.29
C ARG A 716 16.44 -13.82 8.76
N TYR A 717 16.06 -14.66 7.82
CA TYR A 717 15.44 -15.94 8.12
C TYR A 717 16.52 -16.99 8.36
N ILE A 718 16.36 -17.75 9.42
CA ILE A 718 17.19 -18.90 9.78
C ILE A 718 16.22 -20.06 9.92
N THR A 719 16.37 -21.11 9.13
CA THR A 719 15.54 -22.32 9.24
C THR A 719 16.40 -23.47 9.65
N GLU A 720 16.04 -24.12 10.75
CA GLU A 720 16.74 -25.28 11.31
C GLU A 720 15.73 -26.37 11.65
N GLU A 721 16.19 -27.62 11.80
CA GLU A 721 15.31 -28.62 12.39
C GLU A 721 15.03 -28.30 13.85
N PRO A 722 13.79 -28.52 14.33
CA PRO A 722 13.46 -28.36 15.75
C PRO A 722 14.41 -29.16 16.65
N HIS A 723 15.12 -28.45 17.52
CA HIS A 723 16.08 -29.03 18.48
C HIS A 723 16.14 -28.19 19.76
N LYS A 724 16.85 -28.71 20.76
CA LYS A 724 17.19 -27.97 21.98
C LYS A 724 18.65 -27.60 21.97
N GLU A 725 18.97 -26.38 22.33
CA GLU A 725 20.31 -25.85 22.41
C GLU A 725 20.53 -25.11 23.74
N ILE A 726 21.78 -25.12 24.25
CA ILE A 726 22.14 -24.34 25.43
C ILE A 726 22.73 -23.01 24.97
N ILE A 727 21.99 -21.93 25.24
CA ILE A 727 22.40 -20.57 24.90
C ILE A 727 22.59 -19.78 26.19
N ASN A 728 23.83 -19.31 26.44
CA ASN A 728 24.19 -18.56 27.66
C ASN A 728 23.82 -19.31 28.97
N GLY A 729 23.80 -20.65 28.96
CA GLY A 729 23.50 -21.46 30.12
C GLY A 729 22.00 -21.82 30.28
N HIS A 730 21.14 -21.36 29.39
CA HIS A 730 19.71 -21.66 29.33
C HIS A 730 19.40 -22.68 28.25
N GLU A 731 18.59 -23.69 28.52
CA GLU A 731 18.09 -24.60 27.50
C GLU A 731 16.96 -23.93 26.74
N VAL A 732 17.08 -23.90 25.41
CA VAL A 732 16.15 -23.24 24.52
C VAL A 732 15.71 -24.21 23.42
N SER A 733 14.42 -24.35 23.21
CA SER A 733 13.84 -25.01 22.05
C SER A 733 13.80 -24.03 20.89
N THR A 734 14.46 -24.38 19.79
CA THR A 734 14.53 -23.53 18.59
C THR A 734 14.46 -24.35 17.31
N ALA A 735 14.05 -23.71 16.24
CA ALA A 735 14.13 -24.17 14.85
C ALA A 735 14.57 -23.01 13.92
N GLY A 736 15.29 -22.05 14.50
CA GLY A 736 15.54 -20.78 13.87
C GLY A 736 14.35 -19.83 13.96
N GLY A 737 14.15 -18.99 12.98
CA GLY A 737 13.08 -17.99 12.93
C GLY A 737 13.42 -16.78 12.06
N CYS A 738 13.00 -15.60 12.49
CA CYS A 738 13.23 -14.35 11.78
C CYS A 738 13.90 -13.33 12.71
N ILE A 739 15.19 -13.07 12.50
CA ILE A 739 15.90 -12.02 13.22
C ILE A 739 15.58 -10.68 12.57
N ILE A 740 15.00 -9.80 13.34
CA ILE A 740 14.68 -8.44 12.94
C ILE A 740 15.75 -7.52 13.48
N ARG A 741 16.52 -6.89 12.59
CA ARG A 741 17.46 -5.84 12.97
C ARG A 741 16.84 -4.50 12.69
N ARG A 742 16.89 -3.63 13.69
CA ARG A 742 16.58 -2.22 13.52
C ARG A 742 17.75 -1.53 12.86
N LEU A 743 17.45 -0.74 11.87
CA LEU A 743 18.45 0.03 11.14
C LEU A 743 18.28 1.50 11.49
N ASP A 744 19.40 2.17 11.78
CA ASP A 744 19.40 3.64 11.80
C ASP A 744 19.28 4.12 10.34
N ASP A 745 18.11 4.59 9.97
CA ASP A 745 17.88 5.11 8.62
C ASP A 745 18.29 6.58 8.54
N LYS A 746 19.25 6.88 7.69
CA LYS A 746 19.43 8.24 7.18
C LYS A 746 18.59 8.37 5.93
N MET A 747 17.48 9.11 6.02
CA MET A 747 16.69 9.43 4.83
C MET A 747 17.39 10.56 4.05
N VAL A 748 18.09 10.19 2.99
CA VAL A 748 18.60 11.14 2.00
C VAL A 748 17.78 10.92 0.74
N HIS A 749 16.91 11.86 0.41
CA HIS A 749 16.18 11.88 -0.85
C HIS A 749 16.68 13.06 -1.68
N ASP A 750 17.62 12.79 -2.56
CA ASP A 750 17.97 13.73 -3.63
C ASP A 750 17.15 13.37 -4.87
N TRP A 751 16.03 14.08 -5.05
CA TRP A 751 15.29 14.08 -6.30
C TRP A 751 15.85 15.15 -7.19
N GLU A 752 16.50 14.76 -8.28
CA GLU A 752 16.87 15.68 -9.34
C GLU A 752 15.76 15.68 -10.40
N PHE A 753 15.34 16.86 -10.78
CA PHE A 753 14.42 17.02 -11.91
C PHE A 753 15.19 16.90 -13.21
N LEU A 754 14.54 16.43 -14.26
CA LEU A 754 15.17 16.12 -15.54
C LEU A 754 15.84 17.35 -16.18
N ASP A 755 15.43 18.55 -15.85
CA ASP A 755 16.04 19.77 -16.38
C ASP A 755 17.39 20.13 -15.70
N ASP A 756 17.69 19.55 -14.55
CA ASP A 756 18.97 19.72 -13.85
C ASP A 756 20.01 18.69 -14.30
N VAL A 757 19.56 17.65 -14.97
CA VAL A 757 20.40 16.64 -15.61
C VAL A 757 20.45 16.95 -17.11
N GLU A 758 21.49 17.64 -17.58
CA GLU A 758 21.81 17.66 -19.00
C GLU A 758 22.22 16.25 -19.41
N VAL A 759 21.25 15.48 -19.85
CA VAL A 759 21.51 14.18 -20.45
C VAL A 759 22.02 14.43 -21.85
N HIS A 760 23.30 14.60 -22.00
CA HIS A 760 23.98 14.62 -23.29
C HIS A 760 24.06 13.20 -23.83
N PHE A 761 23.08 12.83 -24.62
CA PHE A 761 23.17 11.60 -25.41
C PHE A 761 24.09 11.86 -26.59
N SER A 762 25.19 11.10 -26.70
CA SER A 762 26.07 11.17 -27.85
C SER A 762 25.31 10.96 -29.16
N ASP A 763 25.67 11.68 -30.18
CA ASP A 763 25.13 11.61 -31.56
C ASP A 763 25.38 10.21 -32.17
N MET A 764 24.71 9.20 -31.69
CA MET A 764 24.64 7.93 -32.39
C MET A 764 23.52 8.02 -33.42
N ASP A 765 23.95 7.99 -34.67
CA ASP A 765 23.18 7.85 -35.90
C ASP A 765 21.66 7.86 -35.80
N ILE A 766 21.08 9.03 -35.91
CA ILE A 766 19.64 9.20 -36.20
C ILE A 766 19.45 9.21 -37.74
N SER A 767 20.05 8.24 -38.41
CA SER A 767 19.74 7.96 -39.78
C SER A 767 18.78 6.80 -39.89
N ILE A 768 17.50 7.09 -39.70
CA ILE A 768 16.39 6.33 -40.33
C ILE A 768 15.26 7.30 -40.60
#